data_320a5169e5a2baefe982ca66b4a04c5f
#
_entry.id   320a5169e5a2baefe982ca66b4a04c5f
#
_cell.length_a   1.000
_cell.length_b   1.000
_cell.length_c   1.000
_cell.angle_alpha   90.00
_cell.angle_beta   90.00
_cell.angle_gamma   90.00
#
_symmetry.space_group_name_H-M   'P 1'
#
loop_
_entity.id
_entity.type
_entity.pdbx_description
1 polymer ?
#
loop_
_entity_poly.entity_id
_entity_poly.type
_entity_poly.pdbx_seq_one_letter_code
_entity_poly.pdbx_strand_id
1 'polypeptide(L)'
;MDKSNKPKPRILVIDDDAVILQLAQDMLTDEGFDIITASDGSTGLRLFNQASNSSQPFKAILLDVEMPGLDGFKVCESIRAQPGGLFIPIIIISGREDRAAAQKAYEVQATDFSNKPTNWLVLAQRLRYVLRASAAFSEVKRNQRRLADAQQATKIKYWEFDPQSDQVYLVEPDGALQKTKDTHLFSFQNILRHVHPADHAAVEAYYKKITGQQPSASAAIEYRVQEFGGNGESYTTYHTEGRRDLERESSSNLSTRIFGVTQDITEIRFNEKKIQQLAHYDDLTGLHNRSSFQENLNVTLELNKTSRVKLAVFLINIDGFKRINESFGHRAGDAILQAFVERTKSDLLANNTINHDIGPKRMARFGGDEFALMLNVDADDPKMFALRVAEQLEESTSKAFHIAPSDGAKSNDELEVRVSISTGIAIYPDDGENATLLLKNADTALNNAKQNGKNQHQFYDNAMSIDGRARLDLEIELRRAIEHEQLELYYQPQVLASSGKMTGVEALVRWNHPTRGRIPSADFIPLAEESGLILPLSDWVVSAACQQSKLWCDSELDPFMVSINLSGMQFRQSNFRENIEHIFAQTAVDPSLICLELTEGVIMDDAENTISTLHGLKELGVKLSIDDFGTGYSSLRYLQKFPLDTLKVDRSFVNDIGRDGDDTAITEAIIAMGHSLGLQIIAEGVETQTQLDFLRERSCEVIQGFFFSKPLPASEIPAFAKTALKL
;
A
#
# COMPACT_ATOMS: atom_id res chain seq x y z
N MET A 1 14.61 -51.02 -18.86
CA MET A 1 15.39 -50.30 -17.85
C MET A 1 16.42 -51.26 -17.30
N ASP A 2 17.65 -50.95 -17.59
CA ASP A 2 18.83 -51.76 -17.36
C ASP A 2 19.07 -52.03 -15.86
N LYS A 3 19.13 -53.30 -15.47
CA LYS A 3 19.27 -53.73 -14.06
C LYS A 3 20.72 -53.62 -13.54
N SER A 4 21.65 -53.03 -14.34
CA SER A 4 23.09 -53.10 -14.10
C SER A 4 23.73 -51.93 -13.33
N ASN A 5 22.95 -50.94 -12.83
CA ASN A 5 23.56 -49.71 -12.25
C ASN A 5 23.13 -49.40 -10.79
N LYS A 6 22.76 -50.41 -9.97
CA LYS A 6 22.65 -50.18 -8.55
C LYS A 6 24.01 -50.31 -7.88
N PRO A 7 24.46 -49.35 -7.07
CA PRO A 7 25.72 -49.48 -6.35
C PRO A 7 25.73 -50.73 -5.47
N LYS A 8 26.79 -51.50 -5.52
CA LYS A 8 26.96 -52.72 -4.73
C LYS A 8 26.89 -52.39 -3.25
N PRO A 9 26.16 -53.17 -2.40
CA PRO A 9 26.12 -52.95 -0.98
C PRO A 9 27.52 -53.07 -0.36
N ARG A 10 27.94 -52.04 0.39
CA ARG A 10 29.25 -52.05 1.08
C ARG A 10 29.15 -52.83 2.38
N ILE A 11 30.02 -53.81 2.55
CA ILE A 11 30.12 -54.69 3.71
C ILE A 11 31.50 -54.50 4.36
N LEU A 12 31.51 -54.30 5.67
CA LEU A 12 32.73 -54.26 6.46
C LEU A 12 33.00 -55.68 7.00
N VAL A 13 34.17 -56.26 6.70
CA VAL A 13 34.61 -57.52 7.23
C VAL A 13 35.77 -57.29 8.18
N ILE A 14 35.61 -57.74 9.44
CA ILE A 14 36.59 -57.57 10.52
C ILE A 14 37.02 -58.95 10.99
N ASP A 15 38.28 -59.33 10.75
CA ASP A 15 38.87 -60.61 11.12
C ASP A 15 40.39 -60.39 11.23
N ASP A 16 41.09 -61.06 12.17
CA ASP A 16 42.53 -60.94 12.34
C ASP A 16 43.33 -61.89 11.41
N ASP A 17 42.66 -62.88 10.81
CA ASP A 17 43.24 -63.79 9.83
C ASP A 17 43.22 -63.19 8.43
N ALA A 18 44.40 -62.84 7.89
CA ALA A 18 44.56 -62.28 6.57
C ALA A 18 44.07 -63.23 5.44
N VAL A 19 44.08 -64.56 5.65
CA VAL A 19 43.55 -65.52 4.69
C VAL A 19 42.03 -65.45 4.62
N ILE A 20 41.40 -65.35 5.76
CA ILE A 20 39.94 -65.22 5.84
C ILE A 20 39.50 -63.88 5.21
N LEU A 21 40.20 -62.79 5.48
CA LEU A 21 39.89 -61.49 4.87
C LEU A 21 40.00 -61.54 3.33
N GLN A 22 41.03 -62.18 2.81
CA GLN A 22 41.20 -62.32 1.37
C GLN A 22 40.10 -63.21 0.77
N LEU A 23 39.80 -64.37 1.38
CA LEU A 23 38.68 -65.22 0.97
C LEU A 23 37.32 -64.52 0.99
N ALA A 24 37.05 -63.75 2.05
CA ALA A 24 35.86 -62.96 2.17
C ALA A 24 35.76 -61.90 1.04
N GLN A 25 36.89 -61.24 0.73
CA GLN A 25 36.96 -60.23 -0.30
C GLN A 25 36.68 -60.85 -1.68
N ASP A 26 37.35 -61.96 -2.03
CA ASP A 26 37.20 -62.60 -3.33
C ASP A 26 35.76 -63.17 -3.48
N MET A 27 35.32 -63.99 -2.55
CA MET A 27 34.06 -64.73 -2.66
C MET A 27 32.82 -63.80 -2.60
N LEU A 28 32.83 -62.78 -1.70
CA LEU A 28 31.69 -61.90 -1.58
C LEU A 28 31.64 -60.81 -2.63
N THR A 29 32.81 -60.43 -3.22
CA THR A 29 32.85 -59.52 -4.37
C THR A 29 32.25 -60.16 -5.61
N ASP A 30 32.51 -61.45 -5.83
CA ASP A 30 31.91 -62.25 -6.91
C ASP A 30 30.38 -62.36 -6.74
N GLU A 31 29.91 -62.39 -5.49
CA GLU A 31 28.50 -62.42 -5.15
C GLU A 31 27.82 -61.01 -5.18
N GLY A 32 28.57 -59.97 -5.62
CA GLY A 32 28.02 -58.65 -5.91
C GLY A 32 28.03 -57.66 -4.74
N PHE A 33 28.86 -57.86 -3.74
CA PHE A 33 29.09 -56.95 -2.62
C PHE A 33 30.36 -56.10 -2.87
N ASP A 34 30.42 -54.93 -2.25
CA ASP A 34 31.63 -54.10 -2.13
C ASP A 34 32.23 -54.34 -0.74
N ILE A 35 33.39 -54.98 -0.69
CA ILE A 35 33.97 -55.47 0.57
C ILE A 35 35.12 -54.56 1.00
N ILE A 36 35.03 -54.11 2.26
CA ILE A 36 36.12 -53.40 2.95
C ILE A 36 36.55 -54.25 4.11
N THR A 37 37.84 -54.49 4.24
CA THR A 37 38.41 -55.36 5.26
C THR A 37 39.12 -54.59 6.37
N ALA A 38 39.09 -55.12 7.58
CA ALA A 38 39.85 -54.64 8.74
C ALA A 38 40.51 -55.83 9.46
N SER A 39 41.77 -55.70 9.78
CA SER A 39 42.57 -56.75 10.42
C SER A 39 42.49 -56.79 11.94
N ASP A 40 41.72 -55.92 12.56
CA ASP A 40 41.48 -55.86 14.00
C ASP A 40 40.23 -55.05 14.35
N GLY A 41 39.70 -55.23 15.54
CA GLY A 41 38.48 -54.58 15.99
C GLY A 41 38.59 -53.04 16.07
N SER A 42 39.74 -52.49 16.42
CA SER A 42 39.97 -51.03 16.53
C SER A 42 39.97 -50.38 15.14
N THR A 43 40.60 -51.01 14.15
CA THR A 43 40.59 -50.56 12.75
C THR A 43 39.17 -50.64 12.19
N GLY A 44 38.42 -51.74 12.50
CA GLY A 44 37.04 -51.91 12.08
C GLY A 44 36.14 -50.80 12.60
N LEU A 45 36.22 -50.46 13.88
CA LEU A 45 35.46 -49.33 14.48
C LEU A 45 35.81 -47.98 13.87
N ARG A 46 37.09 -47.73 13.60
CA ARG A 46 37.53 -46.48 12.96
C ARG A 46 36.95 -46.38 11.55
N LEU A 47 37.00 -47.44 10.73
CA LEU A 47 36.42 -47.49 9.41
C LEU A 47 34.90 -47.28 9.42
N PHE A 48 34.20 -47.91 10.35
CA PHE A 48 32.77 -47.75 10.55
C PHE A 48 32.42 -46.31 10.86
N ASN A 49 33.12 -45.65 11.79
CA ASN A 49 32.89 -44.26 12.16
C ASN A 49 33.16 -43.29 10.99
N GLN A 50 34.20 -43.51 10.21
CA GLN A 50 34.48 -42.71 9.05
C GLN A 50 33.41 -42.87 7.96
N ALA A 51 32.92 -44.08 7.71
CA ALA A 51 31.91 -44.36 6.73
C ALA A 51 30.50 -43.89 7.13
N SER A 52 30.18 -43.90 8.42
CA SER A 52 28.88 -43.46 8.93
C SER A 52 28.58 -41.98 8.61
N ASN A 53 29.60 -41.14 8.48
CA ASN A 53 29.51 -39.72 8.11
C ASN A 53 29.75 -39.45 6.62
N SER A 54 29.89 -40.52 5.81
CA SER A 54 30.16 -40.42 4.37
C SER A 54 28.89 -40.64 3.52
N SER A 55 28.98 -40.32 2.22
CA SER A 55 27.94 -40.63 1.24
C SER A 55 27.74 -42.14 0.96
N GLN A 56 28.63 -42.98 1.45
CA GLN A 56 28.63 -44.43 1.22
C GLN A 56 28.80 -45.22 2.54
N PRO A 57 27.81 -45.25 3.43
CA PRO A 57 27.88 -46.00 4.68
C PRO A 57 27.85 -47.51 4.43
N PHE A 58 28.43 -48.28 5.35
CA PHE A 58 28.30 -49.73 5.34
C PHE A 58 26.84 -50.15 5.48
N LYS A 59 26.49 -51.24 4.80
CA LYS A 59 25.15 -51.82 4.82
C LYS A 59 25.04 -53.05 5.73
N ALA A 60 26.12 -53.72 5.99
CA ALA A 60 26.26 -54.78 6.96
C ALA A 60 27.71 -54.92 7.42
N ILE A 61 27.90 -55.65 8.51
CA ILE A 61 29.21 -55.94 9.11
C ILE A 61 29.30 -57.44 9.34
N LEU A 62 30.41 -58.04 8.92
CA LEU A 62 30.84 -59.37 9.28
C LEU A 62 31.97 -59.25 10.29
N LEU A 63 31.86 -59.92 11.40
CA LEU A 63 32.70 -59.63 12.56
C LEU A 63 33.17 -60.96 13.22
N ASP A 64 34.47 -61.18 13.21
CA ASP A 64 35.06 -62.27 13.96
C ASP A 64 35.04 -61.99 15.46
N VAL A 65 34.90 -63.07 16.25
CA VAL A 65 34.88 -63.02 17.72
C VAL A 65 36.28 -62.93 18.28
N GLU A 66 37.19 -63.80 17.80
CA GLU A 66 38.50 -64.05 18.39
C GLU A 66 39.58 -63.20 17.73
N MET A 67 39.67 -61.95 18.14
CA MET A 67 40.68 -61.03 17.63
C MET A 67 41.57 -60.51 18.77
N PRO A 68 42.88 -60.27 18.49
CA PRO A 68 43.76 -59.64 19.50
C PRO A 68 43.31 -58.24 19.87
N GLY A 69 43.34 -57.90 21.14
CA GLY A 69 43.02 -56.56 21.65
C GLY A 69 41.54 -56.39 21.90
N LEU A 70 40.77 -55.90 20.92
CA LEU A 70 39.33 -55.70 21.04
C LEU A 70 38.57 -56.84 20.42
N ASP A 71 37.90 -57.66 21.24
CA ASP A 71 37.11 -58.84 20.76
C ASP A 71 35.87 -58.39 19.97
N GLY A 72 35.33 -59.31 19.13
CA GLY A 72 34.19 -58.97 18.27
C GLY A 72 32.91 -58.65 19.05
N PHE A 73 32.69 -59.17 20.23
CA PHE A 73 31.50 -58.80 21.03
C PHE A 73 31.57 -57.35 21.49
N LYS A 74 32.73 -56.87 21.94
CA LYS A 74 32.95 -55.47 22.32
C LYS A 74 32.86 -54.52 21.14
N VAL A 75 33.33 -54.95 19.95
CA VAL A 75 33.15 -54.18 18.71
C VAL A 75 31.66 -54.04 18.39
N CYS A 76 30.89 -55.14 18.48
CA CYS A 76 29.45 -55.12 18.26
C CYS A 76 28.75 -54.16 19.23
N GLU A 77 29.02 -54.24 20.54
CA GLU A 77 28.47 -53.32 21.56
C GLU A 77 28.83 -51.85 21.23
N SER A 78 30.07 -51.58 20.89
CA SER A 78 30.54 -50.23 20.55
C SER A 78 29.85 -49.68 19.32
N ILE A 79 29.56 -50.48 18.32
CA ILE A 79 28.79 -50.07 17.14
C ILE A 79 27.32 -49.85 17.52
N ARG A 80 26.71 -50.72 18.29
CA ARG A 80 25.32 -50.62 18.74
C ARG A 80 25.06 -49.36 19.62
N ALA A 81 26.06 -48.91 20.35
CA ALA A 81 25.97 -47.66 21.12
C ALA A 81 25.95 -46.38 20.27
N GLN A 82 26.26 -46.51 18.99
CA GLN A 82 26.27 -45.33 18.10
C GLN A 82 24.96 -45.16 17.32
N PRO A 83 24.50 -43.92 17.05
CA PRO A 83 23.24 -43.69 16.33
C PRO A 83 23.14 -44.37 14.95
N GLY A 84 24.23 -44.46 14.23
CA GLY A 84 24.32 -45.16 12.92
C GLY A 84 24.43 -46.66 13.02
N GLY A 85 24.79 -47.20 14.19
CA GLY A 85 25.03 -48.60 14.45
C GLY A 85 23.80 -49.38 14.97
N LEU A 86 22.76 -48.69 15.40
CA LEU A 86 21.61 -49.30 16.08
C LEU A 86 20.90 -50.35 15.19
N PHE A 87 20.79 -50.12 13.90
CA PHE A 87 19.99 -50.93 12.99
C PHE A 87 20.83 -51.59 11.85
N ILE A 88 22.15 -51.35 11.83
CA ILE A 88 22.99 -51.97 10.80
C ILE A 88 23.08 -53.50 11.10
N PRO A 89 22.87 -54.36 10.09
CA PRO A 89 23.08 -55.77 10.26
C PRO A 89 24.52 -56.12 10.65
N ILE A 90 24.70 -56.87 11.74
CA ILE A 90 26.00 -57.40 12.20
C ILE A 90 25.86 -58.88 12.29
N ILE A 91 26.67 -59.62 11.50
CA ILE A 91 26.77 -61.07 11.58
C ILE A 91 28.09 -61.40 12.26
N ILE A 92 28.00 -62.05 13.39
CA ILE A 92 29.18 -62.52 14.14
C ILE A 92 29.59 -63.87 13.59
N ILE A 93 30.90 -64.06 13.35
CA ILE A 93 31.52 -65.30 12.89
C ILE A 93 32.45 -65.81 13.98
N SER A 94 32.34 -67.08 14.41
CA SER A 94 33.15 -67.63 15.49
C SER A 94 33.65 -69.04 15.20
N GLY A 95 34.86 -69.32 15.66
CA GLY A 95 35.43 -70.69 15.66
C GLY A 95 34.92 -71.61 16.75
N ARG A 96 34.15 -71.03 17.69
CA ARG A 96 33.61 -71.83 18.85
C ARG A 96 32.20 -72.34 18.54
N GLU A 97 32.08 -73.66 18.54
CA GLU A 97 30.77 -74.31 18.35
C GLU A 97 29.93 -74.38 19.65
N ASP A 98 30.16 -73.50 20.62
CA ASP A 98 29.48 -73.59 21.88
C ASP A 98 28.23 -72.69 21.92
N ARG A 99 27.24 -73.19 22.63
CA ARG A 99 25.96 -72.52 22.85
C ARG A 99 26.14 -71.14 23.55
N ALA A 100 27.23 -70.96 24.29
CA ALA A 100 27.53 -69.72 25.00
C ALA A 100 27.95 -68.59 24.08
N ALA A 101 28.72 -68.85 23.00
CA ALA A 101 29.10 -67.84 22.02
C ALA A 101 27.88 -67.34 21.24
N ALA A 102 26.96 -68.23 20.86
CA ALA A 102 25.70 -67.83 20.18
C ALA A 102 24.78 -67.01 21.11
N GLN A 103 24.69 -67.38 22.41
CA GLN A 103 23.93 -66.64 23.38
C GLN A 103 24.50 -65.23 23.62
N LYS A 104 25.82 -65.12 23.72
CA LYS A 104 26.49 -63.82 23.88
C LYS A 104 26.33 -62.92 22.64
N ALA A 105 26.34 -63.48 21.43
CA ALA A 105 26.04 -62.76 20.21
C ALA A 105 24.64 -62.16 20.25
N TYR A 106 23.65 -62.85 20.77
CA TYR A 106 22.31 -62.37 20.98
C TYR A 106 22.24 -61.21 22.03
N GLU A 107 22.96 -61.38 23.16
CA GLU A 107 23.03 -60.38 24.22
C GLU A 107 23.62 -59.07 23.74
N VAL A 108 24.64 -59.11 22.88
CA VAL A 108 25.24 -57.88 22.25
C VAL A 108 24.42 -57.37 21.07
N GLN A 109 23.23 -57.91 20.85
CA GLN A 109 22.31 -57.50 19.74
C GLN A 109 22.90 -57.68 18.37
N ALA A 110 23.70 -58.71 18.14
CA ALA A 110 24.09 -59.14 16.78
C ALA A 110 22.83 -59.57 16.02
N THR A 111 22.82 -59.33 14.71
CA THR A 111 21.68 -59.67 13.84
C THR A 111 21.62 -61.16 13.52
N ASP A 112 22.80 -61.79 13.37
CA ASP A 112 22.93 -63.20 13.06
C ASP A 112 24.28 -63.69 13.58
N PHE A 113 24.44 -65.05 13.65
CA PHE A 113 25.64 -65.72 14.10
C PHE A 113 26.01 -66.87 13.13
N SER A 114 27.29 -67.10 12.85
CA SER A 114 27.78 -68.13 11.96
C SER A 114 29.06 -68.77 12.50
N ASN A 115 29.23 -70.09 12.28
CA ASN A 115 30.41 -70.81 12.72
C ASN A 115 31.48 -70.87 11.61
N LYS A 116 32.75 -70.94 12.01
CA LYS A 116 33.89 -71.30 11.12
C LYS A 116 34.03 -72.85 11.07
N PRO A 117 34.37 -73.51 9.96
CA PRO A 117 34.74 -72.88 8.67
C PRO A 117 33.54 -72.29 7.94
N THR A 118 33.71 -71.07 7.45
CA THR A 118 32.64 -70.31 6.84
C THR A 118 32.32 -70.82 5.43
N ASN A 119 31.07 -71.19 5.18
CA ASN A 119 30.60 -71.38 3.80
C ASN A 119 30.18 -70.03 3.22
N TRP A 120 31.05 -69.41 2.47
CA TRP A 120 30.86 -68.05 1.93
C TRP A 120 29.63 -67.91 1.04
N LEU A 121 29.25 -68.95 0.28
CA LEU A 121 28.04 -68.93 -0.54
C LEU A 121 26.78 -68.84 0.29
N VAL A 122 26.73 -69.63 1.39
CA VAL A 122 25.62 -69.59 2.36
C VAL A 122 25.58 -68.24 3.10
N LEU A 123 26.73 -67.70 3.47
CA LEU A 123 26.85 -66.41 4.13
C LEU A 123 26.40 -65.26 3.20
N ALA A 124 26.72 -65.30 1.91
CA ALA A 124 26.23 -64.34 0.93
C ALA A 124 24.71 -64.33 0.81
N GLN A 125 24.04 -65.52 0.89
CA GLN A 125 22.57 -65.59 0.88
C GLN A 125 21.98 -65.01 2.18
N ARG A 126 22.59 -65.31 3.34
CA ARG A 126 22.20 -64.72 4.60
C ARG A 126 22.31 -63.20 4.63
N LEU A 127 23.43 -62.65 4.09
CA LEU A 127 23.63 -61.23 3.96
C LEU A 127 22.52 -60.61 3.09
N ARG A 128 22.16 -61.18 1.95
CA ARG A 128 21.06 -60.71 1.12
C ARG A 128 19.71 -60.68 1.85
N TYR A 129 19.44 -61.73 2.64
CA TYR A 129 18.23 -61.83 3.44
C TYR A 129 18.17 -60.71 4.50
N VAL A 130 19.23 -60.59 5.30
CA VAL A 130 19.32 -59.59 6.37
C VAL A 130 19.31 -58.17 5.82
N LEU A 131 19.95 -57.93 4.70
CA LEU A 131 19.91 -56.60 4.02
C LEU A 131 18.49 -56.24 3.55
N ARG A 132 17.73 -57.19 2.99
CA ARG A 132 16.32 -56.94 2.59
C ARG A 132 15.45 -56.66 3.78
N ALA A 133 15.58 -57.42 4.89
CA ALA A 133 14.83 -57.19 6.11
C ALA A 133 15.12 -55.80 6.71
N SER A 134 16.40 -55.43 6.80
CA SER A 134 16.82 -54.10 7.28
C SER A 134 16.33 -52.97 6.40
N ALA A 135 16.34 -53.15 5.08
CA ALA A 135 15.81 -52.14 4.13
C ALA A 135 14.30 -51.94 4.31
N ALA A 136 13.53 -53.05 4.40
CA ALA A 136 12.08 -52.99 4.63
C ALA A 136 11.73 -52.32 5.97
N PHE A 137 12.43 -52.64 7.04
CA PHE A 137 12.25 -51.99 8.35
C PHE A 137 12.58 -50.50 8.29
N SER A 138 13.66 -50.14 7.62
CA SER A 138 14.07 -48.74 7.45
C SER A 138 13.04 -47.93 6.64
N GLU A 139 12.42 -48.55 5.63
CA GLU A 139 11.37 -47.94 4.81
C GLU A 139 10.10 -47.70 5.61
N VAL A 140 9.65 -48.68 6.40
CA VAL A 140 8.51 -48.52 7.30
C VAL A 140 8.72 -47.37 8.30
N LYS A 141 9.91 -47.32 8.93
CA LYS A 141 10.24 -46.27 9.90
C LYS A 141 10.31 -44.89 9.25
N ARG A 142 10.84 -44.81 8.01
CA ARG A 142 10.87 -43.55 7.24
C ARG A 142 9.47 -43.08 6.87
N ASN A 143 8.59 -44.00 6.47
CA ASN A 143 7.21 -43.67 6.14
C ASN A 143 6.43 -43.23 7.38
N GLN A 144 6.60 -43.88 8.52
CA GLN A 144 6.01 -43.44 9.77
C GLN A 144 6.46 -42.04 10.17
N ARG A 145 7.75 -41.74 10.06
CA ARG A 145 8.28 -40.38 10.33
C ARG A 145 7.71 -39.33 9.38
N ARG A 146 7.64 -39.65 8.08
CA ARG A 146 7.04 -38.73 7.09
C ARG A 146 5.57 -38.46 7.36
N LEU A 147 4.82 -39.47 7.80
CA LEU A 147 3.42 -39.31 8.19
C LEU A 147 3.31 -38.42 9.44
N ALA A 148 4.16 -38.63 10.45
CA ALA A 148 4.18 -37.81 11.64
C ALA A 148 4.51 -36.33 11.34
N ASP A 149 5.53 -36.09 10.51
CA ASP A 149 5.91 -34.75 10.07
C ASP A 149 4.77 -34.06 9.29
N ALA A 150 4.09 -34.82 8.42
CA ALA A 150 2.95 -34.31 7.65
C ALA A 150 1.75 -33.99 8.56
N GLN A 151 1.44 -34.82 9.53
CA GLN A 151 0.37 -34.60 10.52
C GLN A 151 0.64 -33.34 11.34
N GLN A 152 1.86 -33.15 11.79
CA GLN A 152 2.25 -31.98 12.57
C GLN A 152 2.17 -30.70 11.72
N ALA A 153 2.65 -30.74 10.48
CA ALA A 153 2.62 -29.60 9.58
C ALA A 153 1.19 -29.15 9.18
N THR A 154 0.27 -30.09 9.06
CA THR A 154 -1.12 -29.85 8.65
C THR A 154 -2.10 -29.69 9.82
N LYS A 155 -1.62 -29.83 11.05
CA LYS A 155 -2.45 -29.82 12.28
C LYS A 155 -3.60 -30.84 12.23
N ILE A 156 -3.42 -31.95 11.52
CA ILE A 156 -4.40 -33.04 11.40
C ILE A 156 -4.19 -34.05 12.52
N LYS A 157 -5.26 -34.39 13.22
CA LYS A 157 -5.33 -35.45 14.25
C LYS A 157 -6.16 -36.61 13.74
N TYR A 158 -5.65 -37.82 13.86
CA TYR A 158 -6.41 -39.04 13.61
C TYR A 158 -7.11 -39.47 14.85
N TRP A 159 -8.34 -39.99 14.73
CA TRP A 159 -9.11 -40.51 15.84
C TRP A 159 -9.81 -41.81 15.49
N GLU A 160 -10.02 -42.65 16.47
CA GLU A 160 -10.86 -43.83 16.39
C GLU A 160 -11.96 -43.71 17.43
N PHE A 161 -13.16 -44.13 17.08
CA PHE A 161 -14.33 -44.14 17.95
C PHE A 161 -14.82 -45.58 18.17
N ASP A 162 -14.95 -45.97 19.44
CA ASP A 162 -15.55 -47.23 19.83
C ASP A 162 -17.02 -47.00 20.21
N PRO A 163 -17.98 -47.52 19.42
CA PRO A 163 -19.40 -47.37 19.73
C PRO A 163 -19.88 -48.08 20.96
N GLN A 164 -19.13 -49.10 21.46
CA GLN A 164 -19.52 -49.90 22.63
C GLN A 164 -19.20 -49.15 23.92
N SER A 165 -18.07 -48.50 23.99
CA SER A 165 -17.64 -47.72 25.15
C SER A 165 -17.98 -46.23 25.08
N ASP A 166 -18.52 -45.73 23.95
CA ASP A 166 -18.74 -44.31 23.65
C ASP A 166 -17.48 -43.47 23.83
N GLN A 167 -16.33 -44.03 23.44
CA GLN A 167 -15.02 -43.32 23.58
C GLN A 167 -14.36 -43.06 22.26
N VAL A 168 -13.78 -41.86 22.14
CA VAL A 168 -12.90 -41.43 21.04
C VAL A 168 -11.44 -41.55 21.53
N TYR A 169 -10.60 -42.18 20.74
CA TYR A 169 -9.16 -42.32 20.98
C TYR A 169 -8.41 -41.50 19.92
N LEU A 170 -7.43 -40.74 20.35
CA LEU A 170 -6.48 -40.11 19.40
C LEU A 170 -5.41 -41.13 19.03
N VAL A 171 -5.08 -41.21 17.75
CA VAL A 171 -4.10 -42.15 17.21
C VAL A 171 -2.79 -41.38 16.99
N GLU A 172 -1.73 -41.80 17.68
CA GLU A 172 -0.40 -41.24 17.47
C GLU A 172 0.21 -41.73 16.16
N PRO A 173 1.23 -41.04 15.61
CA PRO A 173 1.85 -41.40 14.32
C PRO A 173 2.50 -42.80 14.28
N ASP A 174 2.81 -43.40 15.46
CA ASP A 174 3.32 -44.74 15.60
C ASP A 174 2.21 -45.82 15.63
N GLY A 175 0.94 -45.38 15.55
CA GLY A 175 -0.23 -46.25 15.63
C GLY A 175 -0.66 -46.61 17.05
N ALA A 176 -0.02 -46.03 18.07
CA ALA A 176 -0.42 -46.26 19.45
C ALA A 176 -1.69 -45.46 19.78
N LEU A 177 -2.67 -46.12 20.41
CA LEU A 177 -3.87 -45.47 20.93
C LEU A 177 -3.49 -44.74 22.23
N GLN A 178 -3.43 -43.44 22.20
CA GLN A 178 -3.17 -42.66 23.40
C GLN A 178 -4.43 -42.54 24.25
N LYS A 179 -4.43 -43.23 25.41
CA LYS A 179 -5.32 -42.87 26.48
C LYS A 179 -4.76 -41.64 27.18
N THR A 180 -5.25 -40.47 26.81
CA THR A 180 -4.83 -39.24 27.49
C THR A 180 -5.21 -39.30 28.98
N LYS A 181 -4.36 -38.69 29.81
CA LYS A 181 -4.59 -38.65 31.28
C LYS A 181 -5.89 -37.95 31.69
N ASP A 182 -6.48 -37.14 30.76
CA ASP A 182 -7.76 -36.47 30.93
C ASP A 182 -8.90 -37.27 30.28
N THR A 183 -9.31 -38.32 30.96
CA THR A 183 -10.39 -39.26 30.57
C THR A 183 -11.77 -38.63 30.39
N HIS A 184 -11.94 -37.33 30.69
CA HIS A 184 -13.23 -36.67 30.63
C HIS A 184 -13.59 -36.05 29.25
N LEU A 185 -12.66 -36.03 28.31
CA LEU A 185 -12.79 -35.31 27.03
C LEU A 185 -13.28 -36.15 25.84
N PHE A 186 -13.33 -37.45 25.95
CA PHE A 186 -13.44 -38.35 24.80
C PHE A 186 -14.75 -39.12 24.65
N SER A 187 -15.78 -38.84 25.47
CA SER A 187 -17.12 -39.30 25.14
C SER A 187 -17.79 -38.26 24.19
N PHE A 188 -18.64 -38.72 23.29
CA PHE A 188 -19.39 -37.83 22.39
C PHE A 188 -20.19 -36.77 23.16
N GLN A 189 -20.81 -37.14 24.27
CA GLN A 189 -21.55 -36.20 25.12
C GLN A 189 -20.67 -35.10 25.72
N ASN A 190 -19.45 -35.41 26.07
CA ASN A 190 -18.52 -34.43 26.61
C ASN A 190 -18.00 -33.51 25.52
N ILE A 191 -17.72 -34.00 24.32
CA ILE A 191 -17.37 -33.17 23.14
C ILE A 191 -18.50 -32.18 22.86
N LEU A 192 -19.74 -32.62 22.83
CA LEU A 192 -20.91 -31.80 22.56
C LEU A 192 -21.07 -30.63 23.54
N ARG A 193 -20.70 -30.80 24.82
CA ARG A 193 -20.74 -29.70 25.80
C ARG A 193 -19.82 -28.54 25.51
N HIS A 194 -18.74 -28.78 24.78
CA HIS A 194 -17.75 -27.75 24.40
C HIS A 194 -17.99 -27.20 23.01
N VAL A 195 -18.89 -27.79 22.23
CA VAL A 195 -19.29 -27.31 20.92
C VAL A 195 -20.12 -26.06 21.09
N HIS A 196 -19.95 -25.10 20.16
CA HIS A 196 -20.77 -23.89 20.13
C HIS A 196 -22.26 -24.25 20.01
N PRO A 197 -23.17 -23.62 20.78
CA PRO A 197 -24.59 -23.99 20.78
C PRO A 197 -25.27 -24.04 19.42
N ALA A 198 -24.91 -23.12 18.52
CA ALA A 198 -25.46 -23.11 17.16
C ALA A 198 -25.06 -24.32 16.31
N ASP A 199 -24.00 -25.06 16.68
CA ASP A 199 -23.46 -26.17 15.91
C ASP A 199 -23.92 -27.54 16.46
N HIS A 200 -24.59 -27.59 17.64
CA HIS A 200 -25.04 -28.81 18.31
C HIS A 200 -25.87 -29.74 17.42
N ALA A 201 -26.89 -29.19 16.75
CA ALA A 201 -27.78 -29.98 15.89
C ALA A 201 -27.03 -30.63 14.71
N ALA A 202 -26.07 -29.91 14.14
CA ALA A 202 -25.24 -30.40 13.03
C ALA A 202 -24.28 -31.51 13.50
N VAL A 203 -23.67 -31.36 14.68
CA VAL A 203 -22.75 -32.35 15.28
C VAL A 203 -23.52 -33.62 15.68
N GLU A 204 -24.72 -33.50 16.22
CA GLU A 204 -25.58 -34.67 16.49
C GLU A 204 -26.00 -35.40 15.19
N ALA A 205 -26.33 -34.68 14.16
CA ALA A 205 -26.66 -35.26 12.84
C ALA A 205 -25.46 -35.99 12.23
N TYR A 206 -24.27 -35.42 12.35
CA TYR A 206 -23.01 -36.04 11.93
C TYR A 206 -22.77 -37.34 12.71
N TYR A 207 -22.89 -37.33 14.04
CA TYR A 207 -22.70 -38.48 14.89
C TYR A 207 -23.69 -39.60 14.51
N LYS A 208 -24.99 -39.32 14.38
CA LYS A 208 -26.01 -40.29 13.97
C LYS A 208 -25.68 -40.89 12.60
N LYS A 209 -25.11 -40.12 11.69
CA LYS A 209 -24.75 -40.59 10.35
C LYS A 209 -23.59 -41.59 10.38
N ILE A 210 -22.51 -41.30 11.12
CA ILE A 210 -21.32 -42.17 11.18
C ILE A 210 -21.54 -43.41 12.07
N THR A 211 -22.44 -43.35 13.06
CA THR A 211 -22.77 -44.47 13.94
C THR A 211 -23.94 -45.33 13.43
N GLY A 212 -24.68 -44.85 12.42
CA GLY A 212 -25.83 -45.55 11.82
C GLY A 212 -25.48 -46.89 11.17
N GLN A 213 -26.50 -47.72 10.85
CA GLN A 213 -26.30 -49.09 10.38
C GLN A 213 -25.84 -49.25 8.91
N GLN A 214 -25.64 -48.15 8.16
CA GLN A 214 -25.20 -48.26 6.77
C GLN A 214 -23.70 -48.60 6.68
N PRO A 215 -23.32 -49.69 5.98
CA PRO A 215 -21.91 -50.01 5.75
C PRO A 215 -21.23 -48.90 4.90
N SER A 216 -19.97 -48.57 5.24
CA SER A 216 -19.15 -47.59 4.54
C SER A 216 -19.71 -46.14 4.57
N ALA A 217 -20.46 -45.79 5.63
CA ALA A 217 -20.91 -44.41 5.81
C ALA A 217 -19.71 -43.48 6.06
N SER A 218 -19.63 -42.40 5.26
CA SER A 218 -18.71 -41.28 5.49
C SER A 218 -19.50 -39.98 5.70
N ALA A 219 -18.97 -39.12 6.53
CA ALA A 219 -19.52 -37.79 6.77
C ALA A 219 -18.41 -36.80 7.11
N ALA A 220 -18.61 -35.55 6.70
CA ALA A 220 -17.75 -34.45 7.08
C ALA A 220 -18.59 -33.33 7.72
N ILE A 221 -17.98 -32.59 8.63
CA ILE A 221 -18.62 -31.48 9.32
C ILE A 221 -17.56 -30.45 9.74
N GLU A 222 -17.98 -29.18 9.78
CA GLU A 222 -17.25 -28.11 10.43
C GLU A 222 -18.04 -27.64 11.66
N TYR A 223 -17.33 -27.44 12.78
CA TYR A 223 -17.94 -27.02 14.03
C TYR A 223 -16.94 -26.28 14.91
N ARG A 224 -17.44 -25.46 15.79
CA ARG A 224 -16.66 -24.65 16.72
C ARG A 224 -16.62 -25.27 18.10
N VAL A 225 -15.44 -25.33 18.69
CA VAL A 225 -15.20 -25.87 20.04
C VAL A 225 -14.58 -24.80 20.91
N GLN A 226 -15.06 -24.63 22.12
CA GLN A 226 -14.52 -23.70 23.10
C GLN A 226 -13.14 -24.17 23.58
N GLU A 227 -12.16 -23.27 23.60
CA GLU A 227 -10.83 -23.62 24.15
C GLU A 227 -10.86 -23.89 25.62
N PHE A 228 -10.17 -25.00 26.03
CA PHE A 228 -10.05 -25.39 27.42
C PHE A 228 -9.17 -24.44 28.21
N GLY A 229 -9.71 -23.78 29.23
CA GLY A 229 -8.97 -22.88 30.13
C GLY A 229 -8.96 -21.40 29.73
N GLY A 230 -9.65 -21.01 28.67
CA GLY A 230 -9.85 -19.62 28.28
C GLY A 230 -11.06 -18.97 28.98
N ASN A 231 -11.11 -17.64 29.02
CA ASN A 231 -12.18 -16.82 29.61
C ASN A 231 -13.53 -16.86 28.87
N GLY A 232 -13.87 -17.94 28.17
CA GLY A 232 -15.21 -18.19 27.64
C GLY A 232 -15.55 -17.60 26.27
N GLU A 233 -14.65 -16.83 25.62
CA GLU A 233 -14.95 -16.13 24.35
C GLU A 233 -14.19 -16.66 23.11
N SER A 234 -13.22 -17.56 23.29
CA SER A 234 -12.43 -18.08 22.16
C SER A 234 -12.90 -19.45 21.70
N TYR A 235 -13.15 -19.56 20.38
CA TYR A 235 -13.55 -20.82 19.74
C TYR A 235 -12.54 -21.22 18.66
N THR A 236 -12.15 -22.50 18.68
CA THR A 236 -11.37 -23.13 17.61
C THR A 236 -12.32 -23.81 16.63
N THR A 237 -12.17 -23.56 15.34
CA THR A 237 -13.00 -24.20 14.31
C THR A 237 -12.32 -25.45 13.78
N TYR A 238 -13.01 -26.57 13.89
CA TYR A 238 -12.54 -27.87 13.40
C TYR A 238 -13.31 -28.32 12.17
N HIS A 239 -12.58 -28.89 11.22
CA HIS A 239 -13.14 -29.72 10.14
C HIS A 239 -12.88 -31.16 10.48
N THR A 240 -13.94 -31.98 10.57
CA THR A 240 -13.85 -33.40 10.94
C THR A 240 -14.48 -34.25 9.87
N GLU A 241 -13.73 -35.22 9.37
CA GLU A 241 -14.22 -36.23 8.46
C GLU A 241 -14.10 -37.60 9.11
N GLY A 242 -15.22 -38.34 9.21
CA GLY A 242 -15.29 -39.66 9.78
C GLY A 242 -15.79 -40.69 8.80
N ARG A 243 -15.29 -41.91 8.92
CA ARG A 243 -15.68 -43.05 8.12
C ARG A 243 -15.91 -44.27 8.98
N ARG A 244 -16.94 -45.03 8.62
CA ARG A 244 -17.22 -46.36 9.22
C ARG A 244 -16.71 -47.42 8.26
N ASP A 245 -15.96 -48.39 8.81
CA ASP A 245 -15.51 -49.58 8.10
C ASP A 245 -15.94 -50.85 8.85
N LEU A 246 -16.19 -51.92 8.09
CA LEU A 246 -16.56 -53.22 8.64
C LEU A 246 -15.35 -54.12 8.42
N GLU A 247 -14.55 -54.35 9.47
CA GLU A 247 -13.44 -55.31 9.45
C GLU A 247 -13.89 -56.69 9.92
N ARG A 248 -13.51 -57.74 9.17
CA ARG A 248 -13.66 -59.14 9.63
C ARG A 248 -12.45 -59.51 10.47
N GLU A 249 -12.59 -59.53 11.78
CA GLU A 249 -11.51 -60.00 12.69
C GLU A 249 -11.36 -61.52 12.74
N SER A 250 -12.41 -62.29 12.43
CA SER A 250 -12.41 -63.75 12.27
C SER A 250 -13.70 -64.22 11.60
N SER A 251 -13.78 -65.51 11.27
CA SER A 251 -14.90 -66.09 10.52
C SER A 251 -16.30 -65.97 11.16
N SER A 252 -16.43 -65.37 12.33
CA SER A 252 -17.69 -65.24 13.07
C SER A 252 -17.93 -63.89 13.74
N ASN A 253 -16.97 -62.91 13.77
CA ASN A 253 -17.15 -61.61 14.40
C ASN A 253 -16.89 -60.49 13.41
N LEU A 254 -17.93 -59.70 13.08
CA LEU A 254 -17.81 -58.38 12.41
C LEU A 254 -17.58 -57.34 13.50
N SER A 255 -16.42 -56.74 13.56
CA SER A 255 -16.22 -55.54 14.36
C SER A 255 -16.45 -54.28 13.50
N THR A 256 -17.15 -53.34 14.08
CA THR A 256 -17.39 -52.07 13.45
C THR A 256 -16.32 -51.07 13.89
N ARG A 257 -15.50 -50.64 12.96
CA ARG A 257 -14.48 -49.64 13.23
C ARG A 257 -14.94 -48.28 12.69
N ILE A 258 -14.93 -47.24 13.53
CA ILE A 258 -15.21 -45.87 13.11
C ILE A 258 -13.95 -45.09 13.39
N PHE A 259 -13.45 -44.44 12.36
CA PHE A 259 -12.24 -43.65 12.42
C PHE A 259 -12.34 -42.42 11.52
N GLY A 260 -11.49 -41.43 11.80
CA GLY A 260 -11.51 -40.23 11.02
C GLY A 260 -10.33 -39.32 11.28
N VAL A 261 -10.43 -38.14 10.71
CA VAL A 261 -9.47 -37.06 10.83
C VAL A 261 -10.17 -35.79 11.31
N THR A 262 -9.48 -35.02 12.14
CA THR A 262 -9.91 -33.68 12.54
C THR A 262 -8.77 -32.71 12.31
N GLN A 263 -9.06 -31.62 11.64
CA GLN A 263 -8.12 -30.56 11.32
C GLN A 263 -8.59 -29.24 11.96
N ASP A 264 -7.68 -28.53 12.61
CA ASP A 264 -7.90 -27.15 13.03
C ASP A 264 -7.84 -26.25 11.78
N ILE A 265 -8.97 -25.66 11.43
CA ILE A 265 -9.12 -24.76 10.28
C ILE A 265 -9.37 -23.29 10.68
N THR A 266 -9.12 -22.96 11.95
CA THR A 266 -9.41 -21.62 12.50
C THR A 266 -8.69 -20.54 11.72
N GLU A 267 -7.40 -20.72 11.48
CA GLU A 267 -6.58 -19.78 10.71
C GLU A 267 -7.01 -19.70 9.23
N ILE A 268 -7.37 -20.83 8.64
CA ILE A 268 -7.87 -20.88 7.25
C ILE A 268 -9.16 -20.09 7.14
N ARG A 269 -10.12 -20.32 8.03
CA ARG A 269 -11.41 -19.62 8.03
C ARG A 269 -11.26 -18.12 8.35
N PHE A 270 -10.35 -17.79 9.27
CA PHE A 270 -10.02 -16.39 9.56
C PHE A 270 -9.44 -15.69 8.31
N ASN A 271 -8.48 -16.33 7.65
CA ASN A 271 -7.85 -15.78 6.45
C ASN A 271 -8.84 -15.68 5.28
N GLU A 272 -9.68 -16.69 5.06
CA GLU A 272 -10.74 -16.65 4.04
C GLU A 272 -11.70 -15.48 4.29
N LYS A 273 -12.14 -15.30 5.54
CA LYS A 273 -13.03 -14.20 5.92
C LYS A 273 -12.34 -12.83 5.74
N LYS A 274 -11.07 -12.75 6.09
CA LYS A 274 -10.26 -11.55 5.90
C LYS A 274 -10.04 -11.24 4.40
N ILE A 275 -9.75 -12.25 3.58
CA ILE A 275 -9.64 -12.10 2.13
C ILE A 275 -10.97 -11.61 1.54
N GLN A 276 -12.11 -12.17 1.95
CA GLN A 276 -13.42 -11.69 1.53
C GLN A 276 -13.69 -10.25 1.96
N GLN A 277 -13.31 -9.88 3.19
CA GLN A 277 -13.42 -8.50 3.66
C GLN A 277 -12.56 -7.56 2.81
N LEU A 278 -11.29 -7.87 2.60
CA LEU A 278 -10.38 -7.07 1.78
C LEU A 278 -10.81 -6.98 0.31
N ALA A 279 -11.45 -8.03 -0.21
CA ALA A 279 -11.95 -8.04 -1.59
C ALA A 279 -13.12 -7.07 -1.81
N HIS A 280 -13.93 -6.78 -0.78
CA HIS A 280 -15.18 -6.03 -0.93
C HIS A 280 -15.29 -4.76 -0.10
N TYR A 281 -14.47 -4.59 0.94
CA TYR A 281 -14.57 -3.48 1.87
C TYR A 281 -13.24 -2.73 2.05
N ASP A 282 -13.33 -1.48 2.47
CA ASP A 282 -12.20 -0.65 2.91
C ASP A 282 -11.97 -0.88 4.40
N ASP A 283 -10.76 -1.27 4.79
CA ASP A 283 -10.43 -1.67 6.17
C ASP A 283 -10.56 -0.51 7.19
N LEU A 284 -10.33 0.74 6.76
CA LEU A 284 -10.37 1.88 7.66
C LEU A 284 -11.79 2.32 8.00
N THR A 285 -12.65 2.37 6.98
CA THR A 285 -14.00 2.97 7.09
C THR A 285 -15.11 1.93 7.14
N GLY A 286 -14.82 0.67 6.81
CA GLY A 286 -15.82 -0.40 6.70
C GLY A 286 -16.83 -0.22 5.57
N LEU A 287 -16.65 0.77 4.70
CA LEU A 287 -17.43 0.96 3.50
C LEU A 287 -17.05 -0.06 2.43
N HIS A 288 -17.86 -0.19 1.38
CA HIS A 288 -17.44 -0.91 0.19
C HIS A 288 -16.20 -0.27 -0.44
N ASN A 289 -15.33 -1.09 -1.02
CA ASN A 289 -14.23 -0.61 -1.85
C ASN A 289 -14.70 -0.28 -3.27
N ARG A 290 -13.83 0.27 -4.09
CA ARG A 290 -14.10 0.67 -5.48
C ARG A 290 -14.67 -0.46 -6.32
N SER A 291 -14.10 -1.68 -6.25
CA SER A 291 -14.53 -2.84 -7.03
C SER A 291 -15.95 -3.26 -6.66
N SER A 292 -16.23 -3.38 -5.37
CA SER A 292 -17.55 -3.76 -4.90
C SER A 292 -18.61 -2.70 -5.20
N PHE A 293 -18.26 -1.42 -5.12
CA PHE A 293 -19.17 -0.35 -5.52
C PHE A 293 -19.54 -0.43 -7.01
N GLN A 294 -18.55 -0.66 -7.86
CA GLN A 294 -18.77 -0.78 -9.31
C GLN A 294 -19.65 -1.98 -9.67
N GLU A 295 -19.49 -3.13 -8.98
CA GLU A 295 -20.35 -4.29 -9.12
C GLU A 295 -21.79 -3.96 -8.68
N ASN A 296 -21.95 -3.35 -7.50
CA ASN A 296 -23.27 -2.94 -7.00
C ASN A 296 -23.95 -1.92 -7.92
N LEU A 297 -23.18 -0.98 -8.48
CA LEU A 297 -23.67 0.00 -9.43
C LEU A 297 -24.17 -0.69 -10.71
N ASN A 298 -23.42 -1.64 -11.27
CA ASN A 298 -23.86 -2.41 -12.44
C ASN A 298 -25.17 -3.15 -12.16
N VAL A 299 -25.29 -3.85 -11.03
CA VAL A 299 -26.52 -4.54 -10.62
C VAL A 299 -27.69 -3.57 -10.49
N THR A 300 -27.46 -2.41 -9.87
CA THR A 300 -28.50 -1.39 -9.70
C THR A 300 -28.95 -0.82 -11.04
N LEU A 301 -28.02 -0.57 -11.96
CA LEU A 301 -28.35 -0.08 -13.31
C LEU A 301 -29.19 -1.09 -14.09
N GLU A 302 -28.87 -2.37 -14.02
CA GLU A 302 -29.67 -3.41 -14.68
C GLU A 302 -31.14 -3.48 -14.13
N LEU A 303 -31.28 -3.33 -12.82
CA LEU A 303 -32.60 -3.24 -12.19
C LEU A 303 -33.35 -1.97 -12.63
N ASN A 304 -32.68 -0.85 -12.70
CA ASN A 304 -33.23 0.45 -13.06
C ASN A 304 -33.63 0.55 -14.53
N LYS A 305 -32.97 -0.17 -15.43
CA LYS A 305 -33.42 -0.31 -16.84
C LYS A 305 -34.87 -0.82 -16.96
N THR A 306 -35.23 -1.76 -16.09
CA THR A 306 -36.57 -2.37 -16.10
C THR A 306 -37.60 -1.48 -15.41
N SER A 307 -37.23 -0.82 -14.31
CA SER A 307 -38.14 0.01 -13.50
C SER A 307 -38.21 1.48 -13.97
N ARG A 308 -37.37 1.91 -14.91
CA ARG A 308 -37.23 3.29 -15.39
C ARG A 308 -36.91 4.30 -14.26
N VAL A 309 -36.29 3.84 -13.17
CA VAL A 309 -35.85 4.70 -12.08
C VAL A 309 -34.51 5.33 -12.45
N LYS A 310 -34.38 6.64 -12.27
CA LYS A 310 -33.09 7.35 -12.45
C LYS A 310 -32.17 7.08 -11.26
N LEU A 311 -30.87 7.21 -11.47
CA LEU A 311 -29.84 7.02 -10.44
C LEU A 311 -28.88 8.21 -10.46
N ALA A 312 -28.62 8.81 -9.33
CA ALA A 312 -27.56 9.81 -9.17
C ALA A 312 -26.30 9.14 -8.57
N VAL A 313 -25.15 9.38 -9.18
CA VAL A 313 -23.85 8.94 -8.74
C VAL A 313 -23.05 10.17 -8.34
N PHE A 314 -22.53 10.19 -7.11
CA PHE A 314 -21.70 11.23 -6.55
C PHE A 314 -20.29 10.70 -6.35
N LEU A 315 -19.29 11.42 -6.80
CA LEU A 315 -17.91 11.25 -6.40
C LEU A 315 -17.52 12.44 -5.53
N ILE A 316 -16.98 12.14 -4.36
CA ILE A 316 -16.71 13.11 -3.30
C ILE A 316 -15.23 13.05 -2.95
N ASN A 317 -14.58 14.19 -2.83
CA ASN A 317 -13.20 14.28 -2.36
C ASN A 317 -13.09 15.31 -1.23
N ILE A 318 -12.33 14.98 -0.18
CA ILE A 318 -12.06 15.90 0.93
C ILE A 318 -10.94 16.85 0.52
N ASP A 319 -11.22 18.13 0.45
CA ASP A 319 -10.27 19.14 0.00
C ASP A 319 -9.10 19.31 0.97
N GLY A 320 -7.89 19.35 0.42
CA GLY A 320 -6.68 19.59 1.21
C GLY A 320 -6.29 18.48 2.20
N PHE A 321 -6.81 17.27 2.05
CA PHE A 321 -6.56 16.14 2.96
C PHE A 321 -5.08 15.82 3.14
N LYS A 322 -4.26 15.97 2.08
CA LYS A 322 -2.81 15.81 2.16
C LYS A 322 -2.19 16.76 3.19
N ARG A 323 -2.59 18.03 3.19
CA ARG A 323 -2.11 19.04 4.16
C ARG A 323 -2.48 18.68 5.60
N ILE A 324 -3.66 18.08 5.80
CA ILE A 324 -4.10 17.61 7.13
C ILE A 324 -3.16 16.50 7.62
N ASN A 325 -2.84 15.53 6.76
CA ASN A 325 -1.90 14.45 7.09
C ASN A 325 -0.48 14.98 7.39
N GLU A 326 -0.02 15.96 6.64
CA GLU A 326 1.29 16.58 6.84
C GLU A 326 1.35 17.41 8.13
N SER A 327 0.25 18.10 8.50
CA SER A 327 0.20 18.97 9.68
C SER A 327 -0.10 18.22 10.98
N PHE A 328 -0.97 17.21 10.95
CA PHE A 328 -1.51 16.54 12.14
C PHE A 328 -1.19 15.03 12.20
N GLY A 329 -0.53 14.51 11.16
CA GLY A 329 -0.17 13.10 11.04
C GLY A 329 -1.30 12.20 10.50
N HIS A 330 -0.92 11.02 9.98
CA HIS A 330 -1.85 10.09 9.35
C HIS A 330 -2.99 9.60 10.27
N ARG A 331 -2.74 9.46 11.58
CA ARG A 331 -3.79 9.05 12.52
C ARG A 331 -4.93 10.07 12.61
N ALA A 332 -4.61 11.37 12.55
CA ALA A 332 -5.62 12.42 12.51
C ALA A 332 -6.43 12.38 11.21
N GLY A 333 -5.76 12.16 10.07
CA GLY A 333 -6.43 11.95 8.81
C GLY A 333 -7.37 10.74 8.81
N ASP A 334 -6.93 9.60 9.36
CA ASP A 334 -7.75 8.39 9.49
C ASP A 334 -9.01 8.65 10.35
N ALA A 335 -8.86 9.38 11.46
CA ALA A 335 -9.98 9.76 12.31
C ALA A 335 -10.98 10.69 11.59
N ILE A 336 -10.50 11.64 10.76
CA ILE A 336 -11.35 12.49 9.93
C ILE A 336 -12.13 11.66 8.92
N LEU A 337 -11.49 10.70 8.24
CA LEU A 337 -12.16 9.83 7.27
C LEU A 337 -13.28 9.01 7.92
N GLN A 338 -13.03 8.46 9.09
CA GLN A 338 -14.04 7.70 9.86
C GLN A 338 -15.19 8.63 10.31
N ALA A 339 -14.86 9.79 10.88
CA ALA A 339 -15.84 10.74 11.33
C ALA A 339 -16.69 11.33 10.18
N PHE A 340 -16.09 11.53 9.00
CA PHE A 340 -16.81 11.93 7.78
C PHE A 340 -17.85 10.89 7.38
N VAL A 341 -17.49 9.61 7.37
CA VAL A 341 -18.42 8.52 7.03
C VAL A 341 -19.58 8.43 8.00
N GLU A 342 -19.30 8.47 9.32
CA GLU A 342 -20.35 8.39 10.35
C GLU A 342 -21.30 9.58 10.30
N ARG A 343 -20.76 10.79 10.12
CA ARG A 343 -21.55 12.01 9.99
C ARG A 343 -22.41 11.99 8.73
N THR A 344 -21.82 11.66 7.59
CA THR A 344 -22.54 11.57 6.31
C THR A 344 -23.69 10.56 6.39
N LYS A 345 -23.46 9.37 6.95
CA LYS A 345 -24.52 8.38 7.16
C LYS A 345 -25.63 8.91 8.07
N SER A 346 -25.26 9.51 9.19
CA SER A 346 -26.21 10.05 10.17
C SER A 346 -27.09 11.14 9.57
N ASP A 347 -26.48 12.11 8.89
CA ASP A 347 -27.18 13.29 8.37
C ASP A 347 -28.06 12.94 7.15
N LEU A 348 -27.61 12.06 6.28
CA LEU A 348 -28.41 11.58 5.16
C LEU A 348 -29.64 10.77 5.62
N LEU A 349 -29.54 10.02 6.74
CA LEU A 349 -30.65 9.27 7.31
C LEU A 349 -31.64 10.15 8.08
N ALA A 350 -31.14 11.21 8.77
CA ALA A 350 -31.96 12.04 9.65
C ALA A 350 -32.97 12.93 8.92
N ASN A 351 -32.67 13.36 7.69
CA ASN A 351 -33.42 14.42 7.01
C ASN A 351 -34.56 13.93 6.09
N ASN A 352 -35.01 12.67 6.16
CA ASN A 352 -36.08 12.11 5.30
C ASN A 352 -35.94 12.44 3.79
N THR A 353 -34.84 13.01 3.37
CA THR A 353 -34.57 13.37 1.96
C THR A 353 -34.40 12.12 1.11
N ILE A 354 -34.05 11.03 1.77
CA ILE A 354 -33.79 9.74 1.14
C ILE A 354 -34.68 8.69 1.81
N ASN A 355 -35.69 8.22 1.10
CA ASN A 355 -36.57 7.14 1.54
C ASN A 355 -35.73 5.92 1.95
N HIS A 356 -35.51 5.67 3.23
CA HIS A 356 -35.02 4.46 3.92
C HIS A 356 -33.98 3.54 3.24
N ASP A 357 -33.39 3.93 2.10
CA ASP A 357 -32.63 3.02 1.23
C ASP A 357 -31.10 3.34 1.18
N ILE A 358 -30.57 3.95 2.24
CA ILE A 358 -29.09 4.00 2.41
C ILE A 358 -28.64 2.70 3.06
N GLY A 359 -28.73 1.61 2.30
CA GLY A 359 -28.08 0.37 2.68
C GLY A 359 -26.55 0.50 2.56
N PRO A 360 -25.78 -0.32 3.28
CA PRO A 360 -24.30 -0.28 3.25
C PRO A 360 -23.70 -0.39 1.84
N LYS A 361 -24.47 -0.87 0.86
CA LYS A 361 -24.03 -1.07 -0.53
C LYS A 361 -24.00 0.21 -1.38
N ARG A 362 -24.45 1.34 -0.85
CA ARG A 362 -24.64 2.57 -1.64
C ARG A 362 -23.52 3.58 -1.48
N MET A 363 -22.68 3.43 -0.46
CA MET A 363 -21.53 4.29 -0.20
C MET A 363 -20.25 3.47 -0.22
N ALA A 364 -19.19 4.03 -0.79
CA ALA A 364 -17.89 3.39 -0.88
C ALA A 364 -16.75 4.39 -0.65
N ARG A 365 -15.58 3.87 -0.29
CA ARG A 365 -14.33 4.62 -0.34
C ARG A 365 -13.46 4.05 -1.46
N PHE A 366 -13.01 4.93 -2.36
CA PHE A 366 -12.20 4.53 -3.51
C PHE A 366 -10.70 4.47 -3.21
N GLY A 367 -10.28 5.10 -2.11
CA GLY A 367 -8.92 5.19 -1.62
C GLY A 367 -8.57 6.63 -1.23
N GLY A 368 -7.57 6.81 -0.36
CA GLY A 368 -7.20 8.16 0.10
C GLY A 368 -8.41 8.92 0.71
N ASP A 369 -8.72 10.04 0.11
CA ASP A 369 -9.79 10.98 0.47
C ASP A 369 -10.99 10.94 -0.50
N GLU A 370 -11.08 9.88 -1.35
CA GLU A 370 -12.14 9.74 -2.35
C GLU A 370 -13.24 8.80 -1.90
N PHE A 371 -14.48 9.28 -1.98
CA PHE A 371 -15.69 8.55 -1.66
C PHE A 371 -16.66 8.53 -2.85
N ALA A 372 -17.52 7.52 -2.88
CA ALA A 372 -18.58 7.41 -3.86
C ALA A 372 -19.93 7.14 -3.17
N LEU A 373 -20.99 7.72 -3.70
CA LEU A 373 -22.37 7.52 -3.24
C LEU A 373 -23.26 7.32 -4.46
N MET A 374 -24.19 6.36 -4.39
CA MET A 374 -25.23 6.17 -5.43
C MET A 374 -26.61 6.15 -4.79
N LEU A 375 -27.55 6.87 -5.38
CA LEU A 375 -28.91 7.00 -4.88
C LEU A 375 -29.93 6.87 -6.01
N ASN A 376 -30.95 6.04 -5.80
CA ASN A 376 -32.09 6.02 -6.68
C ASN A 376 -32.87 7.32 -6.55
N VAL A 377 -33.28 7.86 -7.67
CA VAL A 377 -34.03 9.11 -7.72
C VAL A 377 -35.47 8.81 -8.11
N ASP A 378 -36.34 8.85 -7.11
CA ASP A 378 -37.78 8.73 -7.28
C ASP A 378 -38.43 10.13 -7.17
N ALA A 379 -38.03 11.02 -8.08
CA ALA A 379 -38.50 12.41 -8.13
C ALA A 379 -38.69 12.86 -9.58
N ASP A 380 -39.64 13.77 -9.78
CA ASP A 380 -39.92 14.35 -11.10
C ASP A 380 -38.72 15.13 -11.67
N ASP A 381 -37.89 15.72 -10.78
CA ASP A 381 -36.64 16.39 -11.14
C ASP A 381 -35.40 15.77 -10.46
N PRO A 382 -34.67 14.90 -11.18
CA PRO A 382 -33.48 14.23 -10.68
C PRO A 382 -32.33 15.18 -10.32
N LYS A 383 -32.18 16.29 -11.07
CA LYS A 383 -31.12 17.27 -10.79
C LYS A 383 -31.38 18.00 -9.48
N MET A 384 -32.63 18.41 -9.24
CA MET A 384 -33.01 19.07 -8.00
C MET A 384 -32.89 18.15 -6.78
N PHE A 385 -33.15 16.84 -6.94
CA PHE A 385 -32.89 15.85 -5.88
C PHE A 385 -31.41 15.74 -5.58
N ALA A 386 -30.58 15.54 -6.60
CA ALA A 386 -29.14 15.42 -6.45
C ALA A 386 -28.50 16.69 -5.90
N LEU A 387 -29.01 17.86 -6.28
CA LEU A 387 -28.59 19.15 -5.73
C LEU A 387 -28.78 19.20 -4.22
N ARG A 388 -29.98 18.87 -3.74
CA ARG A 388 -30.26 18.86 -2.28
C ARG A 388 -29.37 17.91 -1.51
N VAL A 389 -29.04 16.77 -2.09
CA VAL A 389 -28.10 15.81 -1.47
C VAL A 389 -26.70 16.40 -1.41
N ALA A 390 -26.23 17.06 -2.47
CA ALA A 390 -24.91 17.68 -2.51
C ALA A 390 -24.80 18.83 -1.48
N GLU A 391 -25.80 19.72 -1.43
CA GLU A 391 -25.87 20.79 -0.44
C GLU A 391 -25.88 20.27 1.00
N GLN A 392 -26.60 19.16 1.25
CA GLN A 392 -26.61 18.51 2.57
C GLN A 392 -25.25 17.91 2.93
N LEU A 393 -24.51 17.32 1.98
CA LEU A 393 -23.17 16.81 2.18
C LEU A 393 -22.20 17.95 2.52
N GLU A 394 -22.28 19.07 1.82
CA GLU A 394 -21.49 20.27 2.05
C GLU A 394 -21.78 20.88 3.42
N GLU A 395 -23.06 21.05 3.79
CA GLU A 395 -23.47 21.54 5.11
C GLU A 395 -22.97 20.63 6.23
N SER A 396 -23.11 19.32 6.06
CA SER A 396 -22.61 18.32 7.01
C SER A 396 -21.11 18.45 7.25
N THR A 397 -20.34 18.67 6.19
CA THR A 397 -18.87 18.75 6.25
C THR A 397 -18.36 20.11 6.73
N SER A 398 -19.12 21.17 6.57
CA SER A 398 -18.74 22.52 7.02
C SER A 398 -18.59 22.64 8.55
N LYS A 399 -19.25 21.75 9.31
CA LYS A 399 -19.13 21.65 10.76
C LYS A 399 -17.80 21.03 11.16
N ALA A 400 -17.13 21.60 12.16
CA ALA A 400 -15.85 21.13 12.63
C ALA A 400 -15.87 19.64 13.03
N PHE A 401 -14.76 18.97 12.77
CA PHE A 401 -14.49 17.62 13.25
C PHE A 401 -13.66 17.69 14.53
N HIS A 402 -14.12 17.02 15.59
CA HIS A 402 -13.41 16.91 16.86
C HIS A 402 -12.65 15.59 16.90
N ILE A 403 -11.34 15.65 16.98
CA ILE A 403 -10.45 14.49 16.91
C ILE A 403 -9.62 14.42 18.18
N ALA A 404 -9.51 13.22 18.74
CA ALA A 404 -8.64 12.98 19.89
C ALA A 404 -7.18 13.26 19.52
N PRO A 405 -6.40 13.96 20.36
CA PRO A 405 -4.99 14.20 20.11
C PRO A 405 -4.22 12.88 20.04
N SER A 406 -3.22 12.81 19.14
CA SER A 406 -2.34 11.64 19.02
C SER A 406 -1.56 11.39 20.31
N ASP A 407 -1.29 10.11 20.63
CA ASP A 407 -0.52 9.66 21.81
C ASP A 407 0.78 10.47 21.98
N GLY A 408 0.87 11.26 23.03
CA GLY A 408 2.03 12.09 23.38
C GLY A 408 1.73 13.56 23.64
N ALA A 409 0.58 14.08 23.28
CA ALA A 409 0.17 15.44 23.63
C ALA A 409 -0.31 15.48 25.10
N LYS A 410 0.30 16.35 25.90
CA LYS A 410 -0.02 16.54 27.32
C LYS A 410 -1.34 17.30 27.58
N SER A 411 -2.13 17.60 26.54
CA SER A 411 -3.40 18.31 26.67
C SER A 411 -4.57 17.39 26.28
N ASN A 412 -5.60 17.40 27.12
CA ASN A 412 -6.87 16.71 26.90
C ASN A 412 -7.78 17.48 25.91
N ASP A 413 -7.23 18.44 25.16
CA ASP A 413 -7.99 19.26 24.24
C ASP A 413 -8.22 18.52 22.92
N GLU A 414 -9.47 18.30 22.57
CA GLU A 414 -9.86 17.79 21.24
C GLU A 414 -9.40 18.78 20.17
N LEU A 415 -8.82 18.27 19.09
CA LEU A 415 -8.41 19.05 17.94
C LEU A 415 -9.66 19.37 17.08
N GLU A 416 -9.96 20.66 16.92
CA GLU A 416 -11.02 21.10 16.01
C GLU A 416 -10.46 21.29 14.61
N VAL A 417 -10.89 20.44 13.64
CA VAL A 417 -10.45 20.51 12.24
C VAL A 417 -11.66 20.78 11.34
N ARG A 418 -11.55 21.80 10.49
CA ARG A 418 -12.55 22.09 9.45
C ARG A 418 -12.05 21.61 8.12
N VAL A 419 -12.90 20.90 7.39
CA VAL A 419 -12.64 20.42 6.04
C VAL A 419 -13.77 20.82 5.13
N SER A 420 -13.48 20.96 3.85
CA SER A 420 -14.49 21.09 2.80
C SER A 420 -14.45 19.87 1.88
N ILE A 421 -15.47 19.71 1.07
CA ILE A 421 -15.54 18.67 0.05
C ILE A 421 -15.79 19.25 -1.33
N SER A 422 -15.24 18.63 -2.33
CA SER A 422 -15.61 18.83 -3.73
C SER A 422 -16.39 17.60 -4.20
N THR A 423 -17.49 17.82 -4.93
CA THR A 423 -18.40 16.75 -5.35
C THR A 423 -18.68 16.82 -6.85
N GLY A 424 -18.50 15.70 -7.55
CA GLY A 424 -18.91 15.53 -8.95
C GLY A 424 -20.13 14.62 -9.06
N ILE A 425 -21.12 14.99 -9.88
CA ILE A 425 -22.42 14.36 -9.96
C ILE A 425 -22.72 13.95 -11.40
N ALA A 426 -23.10 12.69 -11.60
CA ALA A 426 -23.61 12.16 -12.88
C ALA A 426 -24.94 11.43 -12.68
N ILE A 427 -25.88 11.61 -13.61
CA ILE A 427 -27.25 11.07 -13.53
C ILE A 427 -27.49 10.05 -14.64
N TYR A 428 -27.87 8.83 -14.25
CA TYR A 428 -28.32 7.79 -15.17
C TYR A 428 -29.78 8.04 -15.58
N PRO A 429 -30.16 7.85 -16.85
CA PRO A 429 -29.30 7.48 -17.99
C PRO A 429 -28.67 8.65 -18.73
N ASP A 430 -28.98 9.91 -18.32
CA ASP A 430 -28.68 11.13 -19.06
C ASP A 430 -27.18 11.34 -19.25
N ASP A 431 -26.38 11.05 -18.22
CA ASP A 431 -24.93 11.23 -18.20
C ASP A 431 -24.13 9.92 -18.37
N GLY A 432 -24.81 8.82 -18.71
CA GLY A 432 -24.13 7.56 -19.02
C GLY A 432 -25.03 6.34 -18.88
N GLU A 433 -24.84 5.36 -19.77
CA GLU A 433 -25.67 4.15 -19.83
C GLU A 433 -25.09 2.96 -19.05
N ASN A 434 -23.86 3.08 -18.55
CA ASN A 434 -23.18 2.03 -17.79
C ASN A 434 -22.32 2.62 -16.66
N ALA A 435 -21.95 1.76 -15.71
CA ALA A 435 -21.20 2.17 -14.51
C ALA A 435 -19.86 2.85 -14.83
N THR A 436 -19.13 2.36 -15.82
CA THR A 436 -17.82 2.91 -16.19
C THR A 436 -17.95 4.34 -16.71
N LEU A 437 -18.96 4.59 -17.55
CA LEU A 437 -19.19 5.92 -18.13
C LEU A 437 -19.71 6.90 -17.07
N LEU A 438 -20.65 6.48 -16.22
CA LEU A 438 -21.18 7.31 -15.13
C LEU A 438 -20.09 7.71 -14.15
N LEU A 439 -19.23 6.77 -13.73
CA LEU A 439 -18.12 7.07 -12.83
C LEU A 439 -17.10 7.99 -13.50
N LYS A 440 -16.77 7.77 -14.75
CA LYS A 440 -15.88 8.66 -15.50
C LYS A 440 -16.45 10.09 -15.59
N ASN A 441 -17.74 10.21 -15.85
CA ASN A 441 -18.39 11.51 -16.04
C ASN A 441 -18.55 12.24 -14.68
N ALA A 442 -18.84 11.51 -13.60
CA ALA A 442 -18.80 12.06 -12.25
C ALA A 442 -17.40 12.52 -11.84
N ASP A 443 -16.35 11.79 -12.24
CA ASP A 443 -14.95 12.18 -11.99
C ASP A 443 -14.58 13.45 -12.76
N THR A 444 -15.02 13.56 -14.00
CA THR A 444 -14.85 14.79 -14.80
C THR A 444 -15.51 15.99 -14.10
N ALA A 445 -16.73 15.81 -13.58
CA ALA A 445 -17.42 16.87 -12.85
C ALA A 445 -16.72 17.21 -11.51
N LEU A 446 -16.20 16.21 -10.79
CA LEU A 446 -15.43 16.40 -9.56
C LEU A 446 -14.14 17.21 -9.82
N ASN A 447 -13.42 16.88 -10.88
CA ASN A 447 -12.22 17.61 -11.25
C ASN A 447 -12.53 19.06 -11.61
N ASN A 448 -13.66 19.32 -12.29
CA ASN A 448 -14.14 20.65 -12.58
C ASN A 448 -14.51 21.43 -11.29
N ALA A 449 -15.16 20.78 -10.30
CA ALA A 449 -15.44 21.37 -8.99
C ALA A 449 -14.15 21.78 -8.26
N LYS A 450 -13.11 20.94 -8.31
CA LYS A 450 -11.80 21.26 -7.70
C LYS A 450 -11.11 22.44 -8.35
N GLN A 451 -11.21 22.57 -9.67
CA GLN A 451 -10.60 23.65 -10.46
C GLN A 451 -11.30 24.99 -10.27
N ASN A 452 -12.62 24.97 -10.12
CA ASN A 452 -13.43 26.18 -9.95
C ASN A 452 -13.49 26.70 -8.49
N GLY A 453 -12.49 26.34 -7.66
CA GLY A 453 -12.34 26.92 -6.32
C GLY A 453 -12.58 25.96 -5.17
N LYS A 454 -12.82 24.65 -5.44
CA LYS A 454 -13.12 23.63 -4.41
C LYS A 454 -14.38 23.96 -3.59
N ASN A 455 -14.67 23.20 -2.54
CA ASN A 455 -15.80 23.42 -1.64
C ASN A 455 -17.13 23.66 -2.37
N GLN A 456 -17.40 22.84 -3.38
CA GLN A 456 -18.59 22.96 -4.22
C GLN A 456 -18.90 21.64 -4.92
N HIS A 457 -20.11 21.55 -5.46
CA HIS A 457 -20.51 20.44 -6.34
C HIS A 457 -20.64 20.91 -7.78
N GLN A 458 -20.44 19.96 -8.70
CA GLN A 458 -20.65 20.16 -10.12
C GLN A 458 -21.41 18.97 -10.72
N PHE A 459 -22.43 19.27 -11.53
CA PHE A 459 -23.07 18.28 -12.37
C PHE A 459 -22.25 18.08 -13.63
N TYR A 460 -22.16 16.85 -14.08
CA TYR A 460 -21.53 16.57 -15.35
C TYR A 460 -22.23 17.30 -16.51
N ASP A 461 -21.45 17.86 -17.40
CA ASP A 461 -21.87 18.40 -18.67
C ASP A 461 -20.91 17.90 -19.76
N ASN A 462 -21.44 17.59 -20.94
CA ASN A 462 -20.63 17.14 -22.07
C ASN A 462 -19.55 18.16 -22.47
N ALA A 463 -19.76 19.44 -22.24
CA ALA A 463 -18.77 20.49 -22.47
C ALA A 463 -17.50 20.26 -21.63
N MET A 464 -17.62 19.79 -20.39
CA MET A 464 -16.49 19.50 -19.48
C MET A 464 -15.55 18.42 -20.03
N SER A 465 -16.09 17.39 -20.72
CA SER A 465 -15.27 16.34 -21.34
C SER A 465 -14.49 16.86 -22.56
N ILE A 466 -15.01 17.83 -23.27
CA ILE A 466 -14.34 18.50 -24.38
C ILE A 466 -13.22 19.38 -23.84
N ASP A 467 -13.50 20.13 -22.77
CA ASP A 467 -12.52 20.99 -22.10
C ASP A 467 -11.36 20.20 -21.49
N GLY A 468 -11.61 19.05 -20.86
CA GLY A 468 -10.57 18.20 -20.30
C GLY A 468 -9.59 17.67 -21.35
N ARG A 469 -10.08 17.30 -22.54
CA ARG A 469 -9.22 16.87 -23.65
C ARG A 469 -8.45 18.03 -24.25
N ALA A 470 -9.14 19.15 -24.46
CA ALA A 470 -8.51 20.37 -24.96
C ALA A 470 -7.41 20.87 -24.02
N ARG A 471 -7.59 20.70 -22.72
CA ARG A 471 -6.62 21.06 -21.67
C ARG A 471 -5.38 20.15 -21.69
N LEU A 472 -5.54 18.83 -21.86
CA LEU A 472 -4.41 17.91 -22.01
C LEU A 472 -3.62 18.19 -23.30
N ASP A 473 -4.31 18.47 -24.40
CA ASP A 473 -3.67 18.88 -25.66
C ASP A 473 -2.88 20.19 -25.44
N LEU A 474 -3.46 21.14 -24.72
CA LEU A 474 -2.83 22.45 -24.44
C LEU A 474 -1.59 22.26 -23.51
N GLU A 475 -1.58 21.32 -22.58
CA GLU A 475 -0.39 20.99 -21.75
C GLU A 475 0.77 20.50 -22.61
N ILE A 476 0.49 19.56 -23.53
CA ILE A 476 1.48 19.02 -24.44
C ILE A 476 2.02 20.14 -25.35
N GLU A 477 1.13 21.01 -25.84
CA GLU A 477 1.46 22.13 -26.68
C GLU A 477 2.29 23.20 -25.92
N LEU A 478 1.97 23.47 -24.63
CA LEU A 478 2.72 24.38 -23.77
C LEU A 478 4.17 23.91 -23.53
N ARG A 479 4.36 22.62 -23.30
CA ARG A 479 5.71 22.04 -23.16
C ARG A 479 6.56 22.32 -24.39
N ARG A 480 5.97 22.14 -25.56
CA ARG A 480 6.63 22.45 -26.83
C ARG A 480 6.86 23.95 -27.01
N ALA A 481 5.92 24.78 -26.54
CA ALA A 481 6.02 26.24 -26.66
C ALA A 481 7.23 26.82 -25.91
N ILE A 482 7.53 26.25 -24.73
CA ILE A 482 8.71 26.63 -23.93
C ILE A 482 10.02 26.29 -24.68
N GLU A 483 10.05 25.18 -25.45
CA GLU A 483 11.23 24.71 -26.17
C GLU A 483 11.40 25.36 -27.54
N HIS A 484 10.32 25.89 -28.18
CA HIS A 484 10.29 26.28 -29.61
C HIS A 484 9.93 27.76 -29.86
N GLU A 485 10.33 28.69 -28.98
CA GLU A 485 10.20 30.12 -29.15
C GLU A 485 8.77 30.61 -29.46
N GLN A 486 7.73 29.91 -28.92
CA GLN A 486 6.34 30.37 -29.09
C GLN A 486 5.89 31.32 -27.97
N LEU A 487 6.75 31.57 -27.00
CA LEU A 487 6.51 32.50 -25.91
C LEU A 487 7.13 33.84 -26.20
N GLU A 488 6.45 34.92 -25.79
CA GLU A 488 6.88 36.30 -25.95
C GLU A 488 6.51 37.09 -24.70
N LEU A 489 7.33 38.09 -24.34
CA LEU A 489 7.01 39.00 -23.24
C LEU A 489 6.41 40.31 -23.81
N TYR A 490 5.28 40.66 -23.24
CA TYR A 490 4.69 41.99 -23.35
C TYR A 490 4.98 42.74 -22.05
N TYR A 491 5.02 44.05 -22.15
CA TYR A 491 5.41 44.93 -21.06
C TYR A 491 4.34 45.98 -20.83
N GLN A 492 3.79 46.05 -19.61
CA GLN A 492 2.81 47.05 -19.26
C GLN A 492 3.47 48.22 -18.54
N PRO A 493 3.35 49.47 -19.05
CA PRO A 493 3.97 50.61 -18.41
C PRO A 493 3.40 50.93 -17.03
N GLN A 494 4.30 51.25 -16.12
CA GLN A 494 4.05 51.79 -14.79
C GLN A 494 4.48 53.27 -14.81
N VAL A 495 3.56 54.15 -14.41
CA VAL A 495 3.77 55.60 -14.53
C VAL A 495 3.59 56.30 -13.21
N LEU A 496 4.33 57.38 -12.96
CA LEU A 496 4.10 58.25 -11.79
C LEU A 496 2.73 58.91 -11.90
N ALA A 497 1.93 58.75 -10.85
CA ALA A 497 0.62 59.40 -10.76
C ALA A 497 0.67 60.92 -10.91
N SER A 498 1.76 61.56 -10.44
CA SER A 498 1.95 63.01 -10.43
C SER A 498 2.31 63.60 -11.80
N SER A 499 3.03 62.86 -12.65
CA SER A 499 3.61 63.44 -13.85
C SER A 499 3.37 62.65 -15.14
N GLY A 500 2.86 61.40 -15.02
CA GLY A 500 2.72 60.48 -16.14
C GLY A 500 4.05 59.98 -16.74
N LYS A 501 5.19 60.27 -16.08
CA LYS A 501 6.48 59.73 -16.49
C LYS A 501 6.55 58.25 -16.21
N MET A 502 6.97 57.43 -17.16
CA MET A 502 7.22 56.02 -16.99
C MET A 502 8.36 55.80 -15.99
N THR A 503 8.15 54.94 -15.01
CA THR A 503 9.11 54.54 -13.98
C THR A 503 9.51 53.06 -14.06
N GLY A 504 8.66 52.26 -14.67
CA GLY A 504 8.87 50.84 -14.81
C GLY A 504 7.93 50.20 -15.81
N VAL A 505 8.09 48.90 -15.97
CA VAL A 505 7.22 48.04 -16.75
C VAL A 505 7.01 46.72 -16.03
N GLU A 506 5.86 46.10 -16.14
CA GLU A 506 5.61 44.72 -15.73
C GLU A 506 5.72 43.80 -16.94
N ALA A 507 6.54 42.73 -16.81
CA ALA A 507 6.72 41.72 -17.85
C ALA A 507 5.60 40.67 -17.75
N LEU A 508 4.85 40.55 -18.81
CA LEU A 508 3.67 39.71 -18.93
C LEU A 508 3.83 38.71 -20.07
N VAL A 509 3.91 37.42 -19.74
CA VAL A 509 4.08 36.35 -20.74
C VAL A 509 2.86 36.24 -21.64
N ARG A 510 3.10 36.02 -22.94
CA ARG A 510 2.10 35.75 -23.99
C ARG A 510 2.50 34.50 -24.74
N TRP A 511 1.53 33.68 -25.09
CA TRP A 511 1.77 32.48 -25.87
C TRP A 511 1.21 32.67 -27.30
N ASN A 512 2.08 32.76 -28.27
CA ASN A 512 1.74 32.88 -29.69
C ASN A 512 1.64 31.48 -30.30
N HIS A 513 0.45 30.86 -30.17
CA HIS A 513 0.20 29.51 -30.64
C HIS A 513 0.07 29.47 -32.17
N PRO A 514 0.73 28.52 -32.87
CA PRO A 514 0.78 28.51 -34.35
C PRO A 514 -0.58 28.37 -35.04
N THR A 515 -1.55 27.72 -34.40
CA THR A 515 -2.89 27.49 -35.00
C THR A 515 -4.03 28.17 -34.23
N ARG A 516 -3.87 28.44 -32.90
CA ARG A 516 -4.91 29.04 -32.06
C ARG A 516 -4.76 30.56 -31.91
N GLY A 517 -3.69 31.13 -32.48
CA GLY A 517 -3.36 32.54 -32.28
C GLY A 517 -2.80 32.80 -30.87
N ARG A 518 -3.03 34.00 -30.35
CA ARG A 518 -2.52 34.35 -29.00
C ARG A 518 -3.41 33.79 -27.90
N ILE A 519 -2.84 32.93 -27.07
CA ILE A 519 -3.51 32.34 -25.89
C ILE A 519 -3.27 33.27 -24.69
N PRO A 520 -4.33 33.66 -23.94
CA PRO A 520 -4.20 34.48 -22.74
C PRO A 520 -3.44 33.74 -21.62
N SER A 521 -2.69 34.50 -20.80
CA SER A 521 -1.98 33.91 -19.62
C SER A 521 -2.92 33.25 -18.62
N ALA A 522 -4.12 33.77 -18.45
CA ALA A 522 -5.15 33.20 -17.59
C ALA A 522 -5.53 31.75 -17.96
N ASP A 523 -5.36 31.36 -19.25
CA ASP A 523 -5.74 30.02 -19.72
C ASP A 523 -4.61 28.99 -19.52
N PHE A 524 -3.34 29.38 -19.54
CA PHE A 524 -2.23 28.44 -19.50
C PHE A 524 -1.36 28.51 -18.23
N ILE A 525 -1.36 29.60 -17.47
CA ILE A 525 -0.60 29.70 -16.23
C ILE A 525 -1.11 28.70 -15.18
N PRO A 526 -2.44 28.60 -14.91
CA PRO A 526 -2.95 27.58 -13.99
C PRO A 526 -2.61 26.15 -14.45
N LEU A 527 -2.66 25.89 -15.77
CA LEU A 527 -2.26 24.61 -16.34
C LEU A 527 -0.77 24.31 -16.13
N ALA A 528 0.09 25.33 -16.30
CA ALA A 528 1.52 25.21 -16.04
C ALA A 528 1.82 24.91 -14.57
N GLU A 529 1.07 25.52 -13.65
CA GLU A 529 1.20 25.26 -12.20
C GLU A 529 0.80 23.82 -11.85
N GLU A 530 -0.35 23.36 -12.32
CA GLU A 530 -0.82 21.99 -12.06
C GLU A 530 0.11 20.92 -12.65
N SER A 531 0.64 21.16 -13.85
CA SER A 531 1.53 20.21 -14.56
C SER A 531 3.01 20.31 -14.14
N GLY A 532 3.38 21.32 -13.32
CA GLY A 532 4.77 21.60 -12.97
C GLY A 532 5.58 22.30 -14.10
N LEU A 533 4.96 22.59 -15.24
CA LEU A 533 5.60 23.34 -16.35
C LEU A 533 5.84 24.81 -15.99
N ILE A 534 5.25 25.29 -14.89
CA ILE A 534 5.48 26.65 -14.40
C ILE A 534 6.97 26.89 -14.06
N LEU A 535 7.72 25.86 -13.65
CA LEU A 535 9.13 26.01 -13.31
C LEU A 535 9.98 26.38 -14.54
N PRO A 536 10.03 25.58 -15.62
CA PRO A 536 10.77 25.96 -16.82
C PRO A 536 10.20 27.20 -17.52
N LEU A 537 8.89 27.43 -17.41
CA LEU A 537 8.27 28.66 -17.92
C LEU A 537 8.76 29.89 -17.17
N SER A 538 8.79 29.87 -15.85
CA SER A 538 9.25 30.97 -15.02
C SER A 538 10.74 31.27 -15.23
N ASP A 539 11.57 30.24 -15.35
CA ASP A 539 13.00 30.41 -15.64
C ASP A 539 13.20 31.10 -17.01
N TRP A 540 12.39 30.72 -18.01
CA TRP A 540 12.40 31.38 -19.30
C TRP A 540 11.96 32.85 -19.20
N VAL A 541 10.88 33.14 -18.46
CA VAL A 541 10.36 34.50 -18.24
C VAL A 541 11.41 35.39 -17.60
N VAL A 542 12.03 34.93 -16.51
CA VAL A 542 13.07 35.71 -15.81
C VAL A 542 14.25 35.96 -16.71
N SER A 543 14.72 34.93 -17.44
CA SER A 543 15.85 35.09 -18.37
C SER A 543 15.53 36.08 -19.50
N ALA A 544 14.37 35.98 -20.13
CA ALA A 544 13.95 36.85 -21.21
C ALA A 544 13.75 38.31 -20.75
N ALA A 545 13.15 38.51 -19.56
CA ALA A 545 12.97 39.85 -18.99
C ALA A 545 14.30 40.51 -18.64
N CYS A 546 15.26 39.75 -18.05
CA CYS A 546 16.60 40.27 -17.78
C CYS A 546 17.38 40.62 -19.05
N GLN A 547 17.33 39.79 -20.09
CA GLN A 547 17.94 40.08 -21.38
C GLN A 547 17.35 41.37 -21.99
N GLN A 548 16.02 41.49 -21.93
CA GLN A 548 15.37 42.70 -22.47
C GLN A 548 15.69 43.96 -21.65
N SER A 549 15.74 43.85 -20.32
CA SER A 549 16.18 44.95 -19.45
C SER A 549 17.58 45.42 -19.80
N LYS A 550 18.51 44.48 -20.00
CA LYS A 550 19.88 44.78 -20.43
C LYS A 550 19.91 45.49 -21.77
N LEU A 551 19.14 45.05 -22.76
CA LEU A 551 19.04 45.69 -24.06
C LEU A 551 18.53 47.15 -23.97
N TRP A 552 17.57 47.41 -23.07
CA TRP A 552 17.10 48.79 -22.84
C TRP A 552 18.15 49.63 -22.12
N CYS A 553 18.88 49.10 -21.14
CA CYS A 553 19.97 49.80 -20.46
C CYS A 553 21.12 50.18 -21.44
N ASP A 554 21.40 49.31 -22.41
CA ASP A 554 22.44 49.58 -23.43
C ASP A 554 21.97 50.55 -24.51
N SER A 555 20.71 50.94 -24.52
CA SER A 555 20.13 51.94 -25.39
C SER A 555 20.21 53.35 -24.80
N GLU A 556 19.78 54.38 -25.53
CA GLU A 556 19.73 55.80 -25.08
C GLU A 556 18.54 56.09 -24.14
N LEU A 557 17.96 55.10 -23.47
CA LEU A 557 16.85 55.28 -22.55
C LEU A 557 17.34 55.51 -21.13
N ASP A 558 16.62 56.35 -20.37
CA ASP A 558 16.80 56.42 -18.94
C ASP A 558 16.51 55.01 -18.33
N PRO A 559 17.33 54.52 -17.45
CA PRO A 559 17.06 53.23 -16.77
C PRO A 559 15.70 53.24 -16.03
N PHE A 560 14.95 52.14 -16.14
CA PHE A 560 13.66 51.98 -15.50
C PHE A 560 13.51 50.50 -14.98
N MET A 561 12.60 50.34 -14.04
CA MET A 561 12.37 49.06 -13.39
C MET A 561 11.66 48.07 -14.32
N VAL A 562 12.05 46.80 -14.26
CA VAL A 562 11.33 45.67 -14.89
C VAL A 562 10.83 44.74 -13.81
N SER A 563 9.53 44.68 -13.63
CA SER A 563 8.85 43.79 -12.67
C SER A 563 8.56 42.43 -13.32
N ILE A 564 8.80 41.36 -12.55
CA ILE A 564 8.67 39.98 -13.00
C ILE A 564 7.90 39.20 -11.99
N ASN A 565 6.79 38.59 -12.39
CA ASN A 565 5.96 37.71 -11.56
C ASN A 565 6.67 36.38 -11.26
N LEU A 566 6.72 35.98 -10.01
CA LEU A 566 7.25 34.70 -9.54
C LEU A 566 6.14 33.75 -9.14
N SER A 567 6.24 32.49 -9.56
CA SER A 567 5.33 31.45 -9.09
C SER A 567 5.71 30.95 -7.68
N GLY A 568 4.71 30.60 -6.89
CA GLY A 568 4.94 30.02 -5.57
C GLY A 568 5.73 28.70 -5.61
N MET A 569 5.61 27.92 -6.69
CA MET A 569 6.39 26.70 -6.86
C MET A 569 7.87 26.98 -7.08
N GLN A 570 8.19 28.02 -7.86
CA GLN A 570 9.57 28.42 -8.11
C GLN A 570 10.22 28.99 -6.84
N PHE A 571 9.51 29.87 -6.12
CA PHE A 571 9.98 30.48 -4.89
C PHE A 571 10.31 29.47 -3.79
N ARG A 572 9.59 28.34 -3.73
CA ARG A 572 9.84 27.25 -2.75
C ARG A 572 10.96 26.28 -3.13
N GLN A 573 11.62 26.44 -4.28
CA GLN A 573 12.76 25.60 -4.64
C GLN A 573 13.99 25.92 -3.78
N SER A 574 14.67 24.91 -3.28
CA SER A 574 15.87 25.07 -2.43
C SER A 574 17.05 25.77 -3.12
N ASN A 575 17.10 25.70 -4.45
CA ASN A 575 18.14 26.30 -5.29
C ASN A 575 17.65 27.56 -6.04
N PHE A 576 16.55 28.16 -5.58
CA PHE A 576 15.94 29.31 -6.28
C PHE A 576 16.89 30.51 -6.35
N ARG A 577 17.56 30.87 -5.23
CA ARG A 577 18.51 31.96 -5.18
C ARG A 577 19.67 31.76 -6.18
N GLU A 578 20.27 30.58 -6.17
CA GLU A 578 21.39 30.23 -7.05
C GLU A 578 20.98 30.29 -8.53
N ASN A 579 19.73 29.89 -8.83
CA ASN A 579 19.21 29.97 -10.18
C ASN A 579 19.04 31.42 -10.66
N ILE A 580 18.50 32.31 -9.84
CA ILE A 580 18.39 33.75 -10.14
C ILE A 580 19.78 34.38 -10.30
N GLU A 581 20.72 34.10 -9.42
CA GLU A 581 22.12 34.60 -9.51
C GLU A 581 22.76 34.14 -10.82
N HIS A 582 22.54 32.90 -11.24
CA HIS A 582 23.03 32.36 -12.49
C HIS A 582 22.45 33.10 -13.72
N ILE A 583 21.13 33.35 -13.72
CA ILE A 583 20.47 34.09 -14.79
C ILE A 583 21.04 35.53 -14.87
N PHE A 584 21.25 36.23 -13.76
CA PHE A 584 21.84 37.54 -13.73
C PHE A 584 23.27 37.56 -14.27
N ALA A 585 24.07 36.57 -13.92
CA ALA A 585 25.41 36.42 -14.44
C ALA A 585 25.44 36.18 -15.95
N GLN A 586 24.51 35.37 -16.46
CA GLN A 586 24.41 35.08 -17.91
C GLN A 586 23.92 36.29 -18.74
N THR A 587 22.98 37.05 -18.21
CA THR A 587 22.36 38.16 -18.90
C THR A 587 23.13 39.48 -18.72
N ALA A 588 24.03 39.54 -17.74
CA ALA A 588 24.75 40.75 -17.33
C ALA A 588 23.83 41.96 -17.06
N VAL A 589 22.62 41.68 -16.54
CA VAL A 589 21.64 42.71 -16.14
C VAL A 589 22.08 43.36 -14.83
N ASP A 590 21.73 44.65 -14.67
CA ASP A 590 21.85 45.29 -13.33
C ASP A 590 20.69 44.83 -12.43
N PRO A 591 20.95 44.05 -11.37
CA PRO A 591 19.90 43.56 -10.51
C PRO A 591 19.02 44.66 -9.87
N SER A 592 19.57 45.86 -9.70
CA SER A 592 18.83 47.00 -9.13
C SER A 592 17.67 47.50 -9.98
N LEU A 593 17.64 47.10 -11.26
CA LEU A 593 16.56 47.39 -12.20
C LEU A 593 15.53 46.26 -12.33
N ILE A 594 15.69 45.19 -11.58
CA ILE A 594 14.76 44.08 -11.56
C ILE A 594 13.94 44.10 -10.27
N CYS A 595 12.63 44.02 -10.39
CA CYS A 595 11.70 43.84 -9.29
C CYS A 595 11.06 42.44 -9.40
N LEU A 596 11.16 41.63 -8.35
CA LEU A 596 10.51 40.33 -8.28
C LEU A 596 9.19 40.45 -7.52
N GLU A 597 8.09 40.05 -8.15
CA GLU A 597 6.74 40.18 -7.63
C GLU A 597 6.24 38.84 -7.13
N LEU A 598 5.72 38.81 -5.91
CA LEU A 598 5.21 37.62 -5.22
C LEU A 598 3.79 37.90 -4.72
N THR A 599 2.87 36.99 -4.94
CA THR A 599 1.52 37.15 -4.42
C THR A 599 1.49 37.01 -2.91
N GLU A 600 0.51 37.66 -2.27
CA GLU A 600 0.30 37.62 -0.81
C GLU A 600 0.26 36.18 -0.27
N GLY A 601 -0.48 35.30 -0.94
CA GLY A 601 -0.63 33.90 -0.53
C GLY A 601 0.69 33.12 -0.49
N VAL A 602 1.61 33.37 -1.45
CA VAL A 602 2.91 32.69 -1.51
C VAL A 602 3.80 33.10 -0.34
N ILE A 603 3.79 34.38 0.02
CA ILE A 603 4.64 34.93 1.09
C ILE A 603 4.17 34.49 2.47
N MET A 604 2.86 34.27 2.65
CA MET A 604 2.25 33.95 3.96
C MET A 604 2.24 32.47 4.30
N ASP A 605 2.41 31.58 3.34
CA ASP A 605 2.25 30.11 3.50
C ASP A 605 3.34 29.49 4.42
N ASP A 606 4.58 30.04 4.41
CA ASP A 606 5.68 29.65 5.32
C ASP A 606 6.55 30.89 5.66
N ALA A 607 6.00 31.75 6.49
CA ALA A 607 6.56 33.07 6.73
C ALA A 607 7.98 33.06 7.32
N GLU A 608 8.39 32.05 8.09
CA GLU A 608 9.73 31.99 8.69
C GLU A 608 10.82 31.66 7.64
N ASN A 609 10.59 30.67 6.80
CA ASN A 609 11.51 30.32 5.71
C ASN A 609 11.52 31.39 4.62
N THR A 610 10.34 31.97 4.33
CA THR A 610 10.19 33.09 3.39
C THR A 610 11.07 34.28 3.72
N ILE A 611 11.18 34.69 5.00
CA ILE A 611 12.05 35.81 5.42
C ILE A 611 13.50 35.57 4.97
N SER A 612 14.05 34.40 5.20
CA SER A 612 15.44 34.09 4.85
C SER A 612 15.68 34.13 3.32
N THR A 613 14.75 33.60 2.53
CA THR A 613 14.82 33.60 1.06
C THR A 613 14.73 35.03 0.51
N LEU A 614 13.80 35.85 1.02
CA LEU A 614 13.69 37.25 0.62
C LEU A 614 14.94 38.07 0.93
N HIS A 615 15.55 37.87 2.13
CA HIS A 615 16.82 38.51 2.44
C HIS A 615 17.95 38.07 1.49
N GLY A 616 18.00 36.78 1.16
CA GLY A 616 18.98 36.27 0.19
C GLY A 616 18.81 36.89 -1.22
N LEU A 617 17.59 37.14 -1.64
CA LEU A 617 17.32 37.85 -2.91
C LEU A 617 17.72 39.34 -2.82
N LYS A 618 17.45 40.02 -1.70
CA LYS A 618 17.89 41.41 -1.49
C LYS A 618 19.40 41.57 -1.55
N GLU A 619 20.16 40.56 -1.09
CA GLU A 619 21.62 40.56 -1.21
C GLU A 619 22.12 40.55 -2.65
N LEU A 620 21.33 40.04 -3.62
CA LEU A 620 21.62 40.09 -5.04
C LEU A 620 21.38 41.51 -5.63
N GLY A 621 20.72 42.41 -4.88
CA GLY A 621 20.48 43.77 -5.25
C GLY A 621 19.10 44.04 -5.87
N VAL A 622 18.23 43.03 -5.98
CA VAL A 622 16.88 43.17 -6.57
C VAL A 622 15.92 43.95 -5.68
N LYS A 623 14.88 44.48 -6.28
CA LYS A 623 13.69 44.95 -5.60
C LYS A 623 12.68 43.85 -5.42
N LEU A 624 11.86 43.95 -4.35
CA LEU A 624 10.83 42.98 -4.01
C LEU A 624 9.49 43.66 -3.89
N SER A 625 8.47 43.11 -4.51
CA SER A 625 7.10 43.60 -4.47
C SER A 625 6.13 42.51 -3.97
N ILE A 626 5.17 42.91 -3.17
CA ILE A 626 4.01 42.05 -2.89
C ILE A 626 2.87 42.40 -3.84
N ASP A 627 2.33 41.36 -4.50
CA ASP A 627 1.27 41.48 -5.51
C ASP A 627 -0.08 40.96 -5.00
N ASP A 628 -1.17 41.35 -5.66
CA ASP A 628 -2.57 41.00 -5.33
C ASP A 628 -2.94 41.28 -3.86
N PHE A 629 -2.39 42.33 -3.27
CA PHE A 629 -2.52 42.60 -1.86
C PHE A 629 -3.95 42.98 -1.46
N GLY A 630 -4.46 42.31 -0.40
CA GLY A 630 -5.80 42.50 0.14
C GLY A 630 -6.78 41.37 -0.23
N THR A 631 -6.41 40.46 -1.13
CA THR A 631 -7.25 39.32 -1.54
C THR A 631 -7.11 38.11 -0.60
N GLY A 632 -6.12 38.12 0.32
CA GLY A 632 -5.78 37.05 1.24
C GLY A 632 -5.88 37.44 2.73
N TYR A 633 -5.39 36.56 3.59
CA TYR A 633 -5.32 36.77 5.05
C TYR A 633 -3.92 37.27 5.45
N SER A 634 -3.68 38.56 5.41
CA SER A 634 -2.39 39.15 5.81
C SER A 634 -2.22 39.26 7.31
N SER A 635 -1.16 38.67 7.84
CA SER A 635 -0.66 39.00 9.16
C SER A 635 0.26 40.23 9.10
N LEU A 636 -0.24 41.38 9.50
CA LEU A 636 0.53 42.65 9.58
C LEU A 636 1.88 42.49 10.29
N ARG A 637 1.97 41.56 11.25
CA ARG A 637 3.20 41.26 11.99
C ARG A 637 4.30 40.70 11.10
N TYR A 638 3.94 39.85 10.13
CA TYR A 638 4.92 39.28 9.20
C TYR A 638 5.28 40.27 8.08
N LEU A 639 4.29 41.00 7.57
CA LEU A 639 4.50 42.04 6.55
C LEU A 639 5.59 43.04 6.95
N GLN A 640 5.60 43.44 8.24
CA GLN A 640 6.64 44.34 8.77
C GLN A 640 8.05 43.74 8.80
N LYS A 641 8.18 42.41 8.76
CA LYS A 641 9.47 41.72 8.81
C LYS A 641 10.06 41.41 7.42
N PHE A 642 9.21 41.45 6.41
CA PHE A 642 9.66 41.17 5.04
C PHE A 642 10.42 42.37 4.46
N PRO A 643 11.57 42.14 3.80
CA PRO A 643 12.39 43.22 3.22
C PRO A 643 11.81 43.70 1.86
N LEU A 644 10.55 44.10 1.85
CA LEU A 644 9.83 44.55 0.65
C LEU A 644 10.17 45.99 0.34
N ASP A 645 10.06 46.36 -0.95
CA ASP A 645 10.21 47.73 -1.47
C ASP A 645 8.85 48.30 -1.92
N THR A 646 7.96 47.43 -2.42
CA THR A 646 6.75 47.87 -3.13
C THR A 646 5.55 47.04 -2.68
N LEU A 647 4.37 47.66 -2.63
CA LEU A 647 3.09 47.04 -2.44
C LEU A 647 2.18 47.39 -3.64
N LYS A 648 1.62 46.35 -4.30
CA LYS A 648 0.66 46.50 -5.39
C LYS A 648 -0.74 46.31 -4.87
N VAL A 649 -1.61 47.28 -5.13
CA VAL A 649 -3.04 47.23 -4.78
C VAL A 649 -3.76 46.55 -5.91
N ASP A 650 -4.42 45.43 -5.61
CA ASP A 650 -5.10 44.59 -6.61
C ASP A 650 -6.19 45.34 -7.36
N ARG A 651 -6.35 45.01 -8.63
CA ARG A 651 -7.34 45.60 -9.55
C ARG A 651 -8.77 45.52 -9.01
N SER A 652 -9.15 44.52 -8.24
CA SER A 652 -10.52 44.39 -7.71
C SER A 652 -10.88 45.57 -6.83
N PHE A 653 -9.99 46.03 -5.97
CA PHE A 653 -10.18 47.17 -5.10
C PHE A 653 -10.18 48.49 -5.86
N VAL A 654 -9.35 48.61 -6.91
CA VAL A 654 -9.31 49.80 -7.78
C VAL A 654 -10.58 49.95 -8.62
N ASN A 655 -11.15 48.81 -9.07
CA ASN A 655 -12.39 48.82 -9.87
C ASN A 655 -13.63 49.29 -9.07
N ASP A 656 -13.61 49.16 -7.75
CA ASP A 656 -14.72 49.56 -6.89
C ASP A 656 -14.68 51.06 -6.55
N ILE A 657 -13.61 51.75 -6.88
CA ILE A 657 -13.51 53.21 -6.72
C ILE A 657 -14.59 53.92 -7.54
N GLY A 658 -15.48 54.61 -6.84
CA GLY A 658 -16.55 55.41 -7.44
C GLY A 658 -17.87 54.71 -7.67
N ARG A 659 -18.00 53.43 -7.18
CA ARG A 659 -19.27 52.68 -7.27
C ARG A 659 -20.11 52.80 -6.02
N ASP A 660 -19.64 52.38 -4.86
CA ASP A 660 -20.35 52.50 -3.55
C ASP A 660 -19.34 52.80 -2.43
N GLY A 661 -19.79 53.58 -1.41
CA GLY A 661 -18.90 54.24 -0.46
C GLY A 661 -18.09 53.36 0.50
N ASP A 662 -18.44 52.07 0.66
CA ASP A 662 -17.75 51.19 1.61
C ASP A 662 -16.49 50.52 1.03
N ASP A 663 -16.45 50.27 -0.29
CA ASP A 663 -15.33 49.55 -0.93
C ASP A 663 -14.10 50.47 -1.17
N THR A 664 -14.29 51.74 -1.28
CA THR A 664 -13.18 52.77 -1.36
C THR A 664 -12.39 52.84 -0.05
N ALA A 665 -12.99 52.53 1.10
CA ALA A 665 -12.31 52.55 2.39
C ALA A 665 -11.20 51.49 2.52
N ILE A 666 -11.35 50.34 1.84
CA ILE A 666 -10.34 49.30 1.84
C ILE A 666 -9.10 49.73 1.05
N THR A 667 -9.29 50.31 -0.15
CA THR A 667 -8.19 50.86 -0.98
C THR A 667 -7.41 51.90 -0.20
N GLU A 668 -8.12 52.83 0.47
CA GLU A 668 -7.51 53.86 1.31
C GLU A 668 -6.72 53.30 2.48
N ALA A 669 -7.25 52.27 3.17
CA ALA A 669 -6.58 51.60 4.26
C ALA A 669 -5.29 50.88 3.78
N ILE A 670 -5.32 50.20 2.61
CA ILE A 670 -4.15 49.56 2.03
C ILE A 670 -3.07 50.59 1.71
N ILE A 671 -3.39 51.70 1.05
CA ILE A 671 -2.44 52.76 0.73
C ILE A 671 -1.81 53.33 2.00
N ALA A 672 -2.61 53.68 3.00
CA ALA A 672 -2.16 54.22 4.30
C ALA A 672 -1.24 53.27 5.05
N MET A 673 -1.56 51.99 5.02
CA MET A 673 -0.76 50.93 5.62
C MET A 673 0.60 50.79 4.91
N GLY A 674 0.62 50.69 3.57
CA GLY A 674 1.84 50.59 2.80
C GLY A 674 2.79 51.77 3.05
N HIS A 675 2.26 53.00 3.11
CA HIS A 675 3.07 54.17 3.49
C HIS A 675 3.59 54.09 4.93
N SER A 676 2.78 53.58 5.87
CA SER A 676 3.23 53.40 7.26
C SER A 676 4.35 52.39 7.41
N LEU A 677 4.46 51.45 6.46
CA LEU A 677 5.51 50.45 6.38
C LEU A 677 6.73 50.94 5.53
N GLY A 678 6.65 52.14 4.96
CA GLY A 678 7.70 52.73 4.11
C GLY A 678 7.80 52.08 2.72
N LEU A 679 6.74 51.50 2.22
CA LEU A 679 6.65 50.86 0.93
C LEU A 679 6.17 51.84 -0.16
N GLN A 680 6.68 51.70 -1.34
CA GLN A 680 6.13 52.37 -2.55
C GLN A 680 4.82 51.70 -2.94
N ILE A 681 3.81 52.49 -3.30
CA ILE A 681 2.50 51.95 -3.66
C ILE A 681 2.32 52.00 -5.19
N ILE A 682 1.88 50.86 -5.73
CA ILE A 682 1.46 50.75 -7.14
C ILE A 682 -0.02 50.38 -7.16
N ALA A 683 -0.87 51.15 -7.82
CA ALA A 683 -2.27 50.78 -8.00
C ALA A 683 -2.47 50.17 -9.40
N GLU A 684 -3.07 48.97 -9.42
CA GLU A 684 -3.31 48.20 -10.63
C GLU A 684 -4.71 48.40 -11.23
N GLY A 685 -4.82 48.15 -12.52
CA GLY A 685 -6.11 48.15 -13.21
C GLY A 685 -6.80 49.48 -13.30
N VAL A 686 -6.08 50.59 -13.26
CA VAL A 686 -6.66 51.93 -13.41
C VAL A 686 -7.14 52.13 -14.86
N GLU A 687 -8.44 52.38 -15.02
CA GLU A 687 -9.11 52.51 -16.34
C GLU A 687 -9.81 53.85 -16.51
N THR A 688 -10.05 54.61 -15.45
CA THR A 688 -10.83 55.87 -15.49
C THR A 688 -10.11 57.06 -14.85
N GLN A 689 -10.48 58.28 -15.24
CA GLN A 689 -9.97 59.50 -14.63
C GLN A 689 -10.37 59.60 -13.13
N THR A 690 -11.57 59.17 -12.76
CA THR A 690 -12.03 59.17 -11.39
C THR A 690 -11.15 58.33 -10.46
N GLN A 691 -10.75 57.13 -10.92
CA GLN A 691 -9.81 56.27 -10.22
C GLN A 691 -8.45 56.96 -10.05
N LEU A 692 -7.92 57.52 -11.11
CA LEU A 692 -6.66 58.25 -11.06
C LEU A 692 -6.67 59.43 -10.09
N ASP A 693 -7.72 60.25 -10.10
CA ASP A 693 -7.83 61.40 -9.21
C ASP A 693 -7.95 60.97 -7.74
N PHE A 694 -8.73 59.92 -7.47
CA PHE A 694 -8.85 59.32 -6.12
C PHE A 694 -7.49 58.86 -5.59
N LEU A 695 -6.72 58.11 -6.39
CA LEU A 695 -5.42 57.56 -6.03
C LEU A 695 -4.36 58.65 -5.80
N ARG A 696 -4.41 59.72 -6.63
CA ARG A 696 -3.55 60.91 -6.46
C ARG A 696 -3.81 61.64 -5.14
N GLU A 697 -5.09 61.88 -4.80
CA GLU A 697 -5.46 62.55 -3.55
C GLU A 697 -4.92 61.81 -2.33
N ARG A 698 -4.72 60.46 -2.45
CA ARG A 698 -4.21 59.60 -1.37
C ARG A 698 -2.70 59.32 -1.51
N SER A 699 -2.05 60.10 -2.36
CA SER A 699 -0.59 60.02 -2.57
C SER A 699 -0.09 58.66 -3.07
N CYS A 700 -0.91 57.90 -3.82
CA CYS A 700 -0.41 56.72 -4.50
C CYS A 700 0.63 57.13 -5.54
N GLU A 701 1.85 56.59 -5.47
CA GLU A 701 2.98 57.09 -6.26
C GLU A 701 2.95 56.61 -7.70
N VAL A 702 2.62 55.33 -7.92
CA VAL A 702 2.72 54.69 -9.23
C VAL A 702 1.39 54.06 -9.63
N ILE A 703 1.07 54.18 -10.87
CA ILE A 703 -0.19 53.72 -11.46
C ILE A 703 0.12 52.80 -12.64
N GLN A 704 -0.63 51.71 -12.70
CA GLN A 704 -0.65 50.78 -13.83
C GLN A 704 -2.08 50.53 -14.28
N GLY A 705 -2.35 50.57 -15.59
CA GLY A 705 -3.69 50.27 -16.08
C GLY A 705 -3.95 50.70 -17.49
N PHE A 706 -5.11 50.31 -18.03
CA PHE A 706 -5.49 50.59 -19.43
C PHE A 706 -5.81 52.06 -19.68
N PHE A 707 -5.95 52.84 -18.63
CA PHE A 707 -6.05 54.29 -18.76
C PHE A 707 -4.82 54.87 -19.46
N PHE A 708 -3.64 54.33 -19.19
CA PHE A 708 -2.39 54.80 -19.82
C PHE A 708 -1.99 53.93 -20.99
N SER A 709 -1.93 52.62 -20.80
CA SER A 709 -1.56 51.69 -21.87
C SER A 709 -1.99 50.26 -21.55
N LYS A 710 -2.36 49.53 -22.59
CA LYS A 710 -2.37 48.06 -22.55
C LYS A 710 -0.92 47.56 -22.58
N PRO A 711 -0.67 46.28 -22.21
CA PRO A 711 0.64 45.66 -22.41
C PRO A 711 1.14 45.81 -23.85
N LEU A 712 2.36 46.29 -24.02
CA LEU A 712 2.99 46.57 -25.31
C LEU A 712 4.12 45.58 -25.62
N PRO A 713 4.42 45.26 -26.86
CA PRO A 713 5.63 44.54 -27.21
C PRO A 713 6.88 45.35 -26.87
N ALA A 714 8.01 44.68 -26.63
CA ALA A 714 9.27 45.30 -26.21
C ALA A 714 9.74 46.45 -27.14
N SER A 715 9.44 46.36 -28.44
CA SER A 715 9.80 47.35 -29.45
C SER A 715 9.05 48.66 -29.30
N GLU A 716 7.90 48.72 -28.66
CA GLU A 716 7.08 49.92 -28.49
C GLU A 716 7.38 50.69 -27.19
N ILE A 717 7.99 50.03 -26.18
CA ILE A 717 8.34 50.66 -24.90
C ILE A 717 9.24 51.88 -25.04
N PRO A 718 10.29 51.89 -25.90
CA PRO A 718 11.12 53.06 -26.09
C PRO A 718 10.36 54.31 -26.60
N ALA A 719 9.36 54.12 -27.44
CA ALA A 719 8.52 55.22 -27.92
C ALA A 719 7.59 55.74 -26.81
N PHE A 720 7.01 54.84 -26.04
CA PHE A 720 6.16 55.18 -24.89
C PHE A 720 6.95 55.95 -23.80
N ALA A 721 8.16 55.48 -23.46
CA ALA A 721 9.02 56.13 -22.45
C ALA A 721 9.39 57.56 -22.76
N LYS A 722 9.52 57.91 -24.07
CA LYS A 722 9.82 59.26 -24.55
C LYS A 722 8.56 60.17 -24.63
N THR A 723 7.39 59.61 -24.49
CA THR A 723 6.14 60.38 -24.61
C THR A 723 5.76 60.95 -23.24
N ALA A 724 5.77 62.25 -23.09
CA ALA A 724 5.19 62.91 -21.91
C ALA A 724 3.66 62.78 -22.00
N LEU A 725 3.09 61.93 -21.14
CA LEU A 725 1.63 61.79 -21.00
C LEU A 725 1.09 63.10 -20.42
N LYS A 726 0.18 63.78 -21.11
CA LYS A 726 -0.57 64.91 -20.56
C LYS A 726 -1.61 64.34 -19.57
N LEU A 727 -1.37 64.50 -18.30
CA LEU A 727 -2.26 64.10 -17.22
C LEU A 727 -3.26 65.23 -16.91
#